data_019962ac08509cb5856007dbb7e70672
#
_entry.id   019962ac08509cb5856007dbb7e70672
#
_cell.length_a   1.000
_cell.length_b   1.000
_cell.length_c   1.000
_cell.angle_alpha   90.00
_cell.angle_beta   90.00
_cell.angle_gamma   90.00
#
_symmetry.space_group_name_H-M   'P 1'
#
loop_
_entity.id
_entity.type
_entity.pdbx_description
1 polymer ?
#
loop_
_entity_poly.entity_id
_entity_poly.type
_entity_poly.pdbx_seq_one_letter_code
_entity_poly.pdbx_strand_id
1 'polypeptide(L)'
;MGSAHMPKRALIGALLIANMLTATRLSFSIQPLVRRSSYSLICPKHFPKSRPCPLWSSSFSFCLQNPHRSPTCPSIVPFSSHCSAPSMATVPQSTPEVNPLLLDFDFPPFDAVKADHVIPGIRTMLNQLENDLIELESKVEPTWPKLVDPLEKLVDRLSVVWGIVNHLKSVKDSSELRSAIEEVQPDKVKFELRLGQSKPIYNAFKAIQESPEWQTLSDAQKRIVDSQIKQAVLSGVSLEDDKKEHFNKIQQELEKLSQKFEENVLDATKKFGKLITDKKDIEGLPATALGLAAQTAVSKGHKDATAENGPWIITLDGPSFLSVMQHAQNRSLRKEVYYAYVTRASSGDLDNTEIIGQILKLRLEKAKLLGYSNYAEVSMATKMATVDKAEELLEKLRSASWDAAVQDTEDLKNFSKSQGAVEADDLSHWDLNFWSERLRESKYDINEEELRPYFSLPKVMGGLFSLAKMLFGIDIEPADGLAPVWNNDVRFYCVKDTAGSPIAYFYFDPYSRPSEKRGGAWMDEVVARSRALSRDGTKARLPIAHMVCNQTPPVGNKPSLMTFREVETVFHEFGHALQHMLTKQDEGLVSGIRGIEWDAVELPSQFMENWCYHRDTLMSIAKHYETGETLPEDVYLKLVAARTFRAGSLSLRQIRFATVDLELHSKYVPGGSETIYDVDQRVSKGTQVIPPLPEDRFLCSFSHIFAGGYAAGYYSYKWAEVLSADAFSAFEDAGLDDEKAVEETGKKFRETVLALGGGKAPLEVFVEFRGREPSPEALLRHNGLLSVTASA
;
A
#
# COMPACT_ATOMS: atom_id res chain seq x y z
N MET A 1 10.55 59.08 -37.53
CA MET A 1 10.11 60.03 -36.50
C MET A 1 9.50 59.21 -35.41
N GLY A 2 10.05 59.10 -34.36
CA GLY A 2 10.84 59.58 -33.25
C GLY A 2 10.60 58.57 -32.15
N SER A 3 11.57 57.83 -31.72
CA SER A 3 12.55 58.04 -30.65
C SER A 3 11.96 58.02 -29.27
N ALA A 4 12.30 56.97 -28.52
CA ALA A 4 13.19 56.91 -27.35
C ALA A 4 12.44 57.12 -26.02
N HIS A 5 12.55 56.33 -24.97
CA HIS A 5 13.71 56.17 -24.09
C HIS A 5 13.53 55.08 -23.07
N MET A 6 14.52 54.21 -22.93
CA MET A 6 14.88 53.56 -21.70
C MET A 6 15.51 54.57 -20.71
N PRO A 7 15.57 54.26 -19.43
CA PRO A 7 16.89 54.26 -18.81
C PRO A 7 17.25 52.99 -18.00
N LYS A 8 18.53 52.67 -18.22
CA LYS A 8 19.40 51.80 -17.47
C LYS A 8 19.70 52.32 -16.05
N ARG A 9 20.03 51.38 -15.14
CA ARG A 9 21.15 51.38 -14.18
C ARG A 9 21.22 50.00 -13.58
N ALA A 10 22.15 49.17 -14.00
CA ALA A 10 23.62 49.10 -13.87
C ALA A 10 24.06 48.76 -12.43
N LEU A 11 24.55 47.49 -12.28
CA LEU A 11 25.95 47.13 -12.07
C LEU A 11 26.65 47.87 -10.92
N ILE A 12 27.06 47.09 -9.89
CA ILE A 12 28.29 47.13 -9.04
C ILE A 12 28.11 45.93 -8.15
N GLY A 13 28.98 44.94 -7.98
CA GLY A 13 30.35 44.77 -8.33
C GLY A 13 30.82 43.36 -8.12
N ALA A 14 31.51 42.93 -9.11
CA ALA A 14 32.45 41.83 -9.01
C ALA A 14 33.83 42.45 -8.71
N LEU A 15 34.61 41.73 -7.95
CA LEU A 15 36.05 41.73 -7.72
C LEU A 15 36.37 41.73 -6.23
N LEU A 16 36.82 40.59 -5.76
CA LEU A 16 38.15 40.50 -5.18
C LEU A 16 38.60 39.03 -5.17
N ILE A 17 39.48 38.81 -6.09
CA ILE A 17 40.24 37.61 -6.36
C ILE A 17 41.51 37.64 -5.53
N ALA A 18 41.92 36.48 -5.03
CA ALA A 18 43.27 35.92 -4.92
C ALA A 18 44.26 36.49 -3.89
N ASN A 19 44.94 35.50 -3.41
CA ASN A 19 46.25 35.45 -2.68
C ASN A 19 46.16 35.38 -1.17
N MET A 20 46.50 34.23 -0.55
CA MET A 20 47.88 33.81 -0.40
C MET A 20 48.00 32.36 0.08
N LEU A 21 48.75 31.60 -0.68
CA LEU A 21 49.52 30.45 -0.25
C LEU A 21 50.58 30.89 0.77
N THR A 22 50.69 30.13 1.87
CA THR A 22 51.98 29.59 2.35
C THR A 22 51.82 28.84 3.64
N ALA A 23 52.14 27.59 3.57
CA ALA A 23 52.87 26.73 4.48
C ALA A 23 52.91 27.05 5.99
N THR A 24 52.45 26.07 6.80
CA THR A 24 53.33 25.47 7.83
C THR A 24 52.82 24.07 8.18
N ARG A 25 53.66 23.10 7.90
CA ARG A 25 53.61 21.72 8.44
C ARG A 25 53.90 21.81 9.93
N LEU A 26 53.04 21.18 10.75
CA LEU A 26 53.43 20.70 12.06
C LEU A 26 52.83 19.31 12.26
N SER A 27 53.72 18.36 12.18
CA SER A 27 53.51 16.96 12.53
C SER A 27 53.30 16.83 14.04
N PHE A 28 52.16 16.23 14.42
CA PHE A 28 52.06 15.60 15.74
C PHE A 28 51.65 14.13 15.56
N SER A 29 52.61 13.29 15.78
CA SER A 29 52.45 11.85 16.00
C SER A 29 51.91 11.66 17.41
N ILE A 30 50.76 10.96 17.52
CA ILE A 30 50.31 10.40 18.78
C ILE A 30 50.15 8.89 18.59
N GLN A 31 51.08 8.17 19.24
CA GLN A 31 50.99 6.71 19.41
C GLN A 31 49.89 6.34 20.38
N PRO A 32 49.30 5.16 20.23
CA PRO A 32 48.23 4.68 21.12
C PRO A 32 48.83 4.11 22.40
N LEU A 33 48.40 4.60 23.55
CA LEU A 33 48.66 4.05 24.85
C LEU A 33 47.71 2.90 25.15
N VAL A 34 48.22 1.70 24.98
CA VAL A 34 47.64 0.46 25.51
C VAL A 34 47.81 0.49 27.05
N ARG A 35 46.76 0.56 27.81
CA ARG A 35 46.72 0.15 29.21
C ARG A 35 45.97 -1.17 29.34
N ARG A 36 46.79 -2.22 29.49
CA ARG A 36 46.35 -3.50 30.09
C ARG A 36 46.12 -3.24 31.58
N SER A 37 44.97 -3.61 32.11
CA SER A 37 44.77 -3.88 33.51
C SER A 37 44.21 -5.29 33.63
N SER A 38 45.13 -6.15 34.07
CA SER A 38 44.85 -7.48 34.52
C SER A 38 44.16 -7.43 35.89
N TYR A 39 43.02 -8.02 36.08
CA TYR A 39 42.58 -8.50 37.38
C TYR A 39 42.19 -9.97 37.29
N SER A 40 42.84 -10.72 38.10
CA SER A 40 42.82 -12.16 38.28
C SER A 40 41.54 -12.67 38.94
N LEU A 41 41.18 -13.82 38.50
CA LEU A 41 40.34 -14.84 39.11
C LEU A 41 40.42 -14.91 40.65
N ILE A 42 39.30 -14.90 41.31
CA ILE A 42 39.08 -15.68 42.53
C ILE A 42 37.65 -16.27 42.44
N CYS A 43 37.62 -17.59 42.35
CA CYS A 43 36.48 -18.42 42.62
C CYS A 43 36.50 -18.87 44.09
N PRO A 44 35.42 -18.98 44.79
CA PRO A 44 35.25 -20.20 45.61
C PRO A 44 33.91 -20.90 45.37
N LYS A 45 34.09 -22.19 45.17
CA LYS A 45 33.07 -23.22 45.32
C LYS A 45 32.52 -23.19 46.75
N HIS A 46 31.22 -23.43 46.90
CA HIS A 46 30.64 -24.43 47.78
C HIS A 46 29.15 -24.51 47.63
N PHE A 47 28.69 -25.68 47.19
CA PHE A 47 27.32 -26.21 47.43
C PHE A 47 27.19 -26.67 48.88
N PRO A 48 26.01 -26.77 49.47
CA PRO A 48 25.45 -28.09 49.68
C PRO A 48 23.99 -28.26 49.26
N LYS A 49 23.75 -29.50 48.91
CA LYS A 49 22.44 -30.14 48.69
C LYS A 49 21.67 -30.27 50.01
N SER A 50 20.33 -30.08 49.96
CA SER A 50 19.41 -30.96 50.71
C SER A 50 17.97 -30.80 50.17
N ARG A 51 17.36 -31.94 50.09
CA ARG A 51 16.01 -32.34 49.69
C ARG A 51 14.92 -32.03 50.74
N PRO A 52 13.70 -32.59 50.57
CA PRO A 52 12.55 -32.16 49.72
C PRO A 52 11.21 -32.12 50.53
N CYS A 53 10.16 -31.61 49.87
CA CYS A 53 8.72 -31.87 50.03
C CYS A 53 8.01 -31.64 51.40
N PRO A 54 6.72 -31.37 51.49
CA PRO A 54 5.64 -32.19 50.94
C PRO A 54 4.44 -31.47 50.30
N LEU A 55 3.88 -32.10 49.35
CA LEU A 55 2.49 -32.37 48.97
C LEU A 55 1.37 -31.75 49.85
N TRP A 56 0.47 -31.05 49.24
CA TRP A 56 -0.93 -31.17 49.58
C TRP A 56 -1.78 -31.25 48.30
N SER A 57 -2.33 -32.45 48.13
CA SER A 57 -3.37 -32.86 47.21
C SER A 57 -4.73 -32.46 47.75
N SER A 58 -5.62 -31.98 46.90
CA SER A 58 -7.04 -32.28 47.06
C SER A 58 -7.69 -32.44 45.70
N SER A 59 -7.87 -33.68 45.41
CA SER A 59 -8.72 -34.26 44.40
C SER A 59 -10.18 -33.87 44.62
N PHE A 60 -10.88 -33.60 43.56
CA PHE A 60 -12.26 -34.03 43.40
C PHE A 60 -12.46 -34.64 42.02
N SER A 61 -12.71 -35.93 42.07
CA SER A 61 -13.06 -36.80 40.96
C SER A 61 -14.56 -36.98 40.85
N PHE A 62 -14.95 -37.24 39.61
CA PHE A 62 -16.05 -38.12 39.16
C PHE A 62 -17.49 -37.78 39.42
N CYS A 63 -18.24 -37.67 38.33
CA CYS A 63 -19.33 -38.62 38.09
C CYS A 63 -19.66 -38.74 36.61
N LEU A 64 -19.20 -39.83 36.01
CA LEU A 64 -19.84 -40.48 34.87
C LEU A 64 -21.11 -41.18 35.31
N GLN A 65 -22.19 -41.01 34.58
CA GLN A 65 -23.23 -42.03 34.43
C GLN A 65 -24.10 -41.77 33.20
N ASN A 66 -23.88 -42.57 32.18
CA ASN A 66 -24.96 -43.09 31.30
C ASN A 66 -25.64 -44.25 32.03
N PRO A 67 -26.91 -44.59 31.86
CA PRO A 67 -27.34 -45.34 30.67
C PRO A 67 -28.84 -45.22 30.25
N HIS A 68 -29.06 -45.65 29.00
CA HIS A 68 -30.22 -46.34 28.41
C HIS A 68 -31.65 -46.06 28.95
N ARG A 69 -32.53 -45.67 27.97
CA ARG A 69 -33.75 -46.49 27.63
C ARG A 69 -34.58 -45.79 26.56
N SER A 70 -34.66 -46.49 25.41
CA SER A 70 -35.84 -46.41 24.55
C SER A 70 -37.02 -47.14 25.26
N PRO A 71 -38.26 -46.76 24.96
CA PRO A 71 -39.07 -47.77 24.31
C PRO A 71 -40.09 -47.24 23.26
N THR A 72 -40.21 -48.07 22.25
CA THR A 72 -41.43 -48.64 21.64
C THR A 72 -42.36 -47.75 20.84
N CYS A 73 -42.40 -48.13 19.58
CA CYS A 73 -43.54 -48.03 18.63
C CYS A 73 -44.78 -48.77 19.17
N PRO A 74 -45.96 -48.41 18.71
CA PRO A 74 -46.81 -49.43 18.15
C PRO A 74 -47.43 -49.09 16.77
N SER A 75 -47.27 -50.04 15.89
CA SER A 75 -48.32 -50.79 15.09
C SER A 75 -49.08 -50.07 13.99
N ILE A 76 -48.82 -50.52 12.83
CA ILE A 76 -49.45 -50.58 11.54
C ILE A 76 -50.91 -50.97 11.56
N VAL A 77 -51.77 -50.33 10.78
CA VAL A 77 -52.92 -50.93 10.06
C VAL A 77 -53.04 -50.29 8.68
N PRO A 78 -53.27 -51.04 7.61
CA PRO A 78 -53.34 -50.58 6.24
C PRO A 78 -54.76 -50.38 5.76
N PHE A 79 -54.97 -49.40 4.85
CA PHE A 79 -56.10 -49.49 3.89
C PHE A 79 -55.83 -48.76 2.59
N SER A 80 -55.85 -49.59 1.57
CA SER A 80 -56.25 -49.54 0.16
C SER A 80 -56.24 -48.23 -0.63
N SER A 81 -55.56 -48.40 -1.73
CA SER A 81 -55.59 -47.85 -3.10
C SER A 81 -56.89 -47.13 -3.53
N HIS A 82 -56.61 -45.84 -4.00
CA HIS A 82 -57.32 -45.38 -5.20
C HIS A 82 -56.38 -44.51 -6.06
N CYS A 83 -56.19 -44.90 -7.30
CA CYS A 83 -55.47 -44.14 -8.32
C CYS A 83 -56.26 -42.85 -8.66
N SER A 84 -55.60 -41.72 -8.62
CA SER A 84 -56.02 -40.53 -9.37
C SER A 84 -54.76 -39.87 -9.93
N ALA A 85 -54.81 -39.39 -11.17
CA ALA A 85 -53.78 -38.89 -12.05
C ALA A 85 -52.93 -37.75 -11.45
N PRO A 86 -51.68 -37.53 -11.94
CA PRO A 86 -50.80 -36.53 -11.36
C PRO A 86 -51.26 -35.13 -11.72
N SER A 87 -51.66 -34.37 -10.71
CA SER A 87 -51.71 -32.91 -10.76
C SER A 87 -50.30 -32.41 -10.95
N MET A 88 -50.07 -31.59 -11.99
CA MET A 88 -48.82 -30.83 -12.15
C MET A 88 -48.47 -30.12 -10.84
N ALA A 89 -47.39 -30.56 -10.23
CA ALA A 89 -46.77 -29.80 -9.14
C ALA A 89 -46.31 -28.47 -9.71
N THR A 90 -46.98 -27.40 -9.32
CA THR A 90 -46.47 -26.05 -9.44
C THR A 90 -45.13 -26.01 -8.70
N VAL A 91 -44.05 -25.85 -9.43
CA VAL A 91 -42.76 -25.44 -8.90
C VAL A 91 -43.02 -24.21 -8.02
N PRO A 92 -42.58 -24.19 -6.75
CA PRO A 92 -42.65 -22.96 -5.97
C PRO A 92 -41.89 -21.89 -6.76
N GLN A 93 -42.59 -20.83 -7.17
CA GLN A 93 -41.92 -19.61 -7.59
C GLN A 93 -41.06 -19.17 -6.40
N SER A 94 -39.75 -19.35 -6.51
CA SER A 94 -38.81 -18.70 -5.62
C SER A 94 -39.12 -17.20 -5.66
N THR A 95 -39.45 -16.65 -4.54
CA THR A 95 -39.44 -15.18 -4.37
C THR A 95 -38.12 -14.68 -5.00
N PRO A 96 -38.16 -13.67 -5.88
CA PRO A 96 -36.91 -13.16 -6.48
C PRO A 96 -35.96 -12.80 -5.34
N GLU A 97 -34.81 -13.47 -5.33
CA GLU A 97 -33.75 -13.23 -4.34
C GLU A 97 -33.33 -11.78 -4.49
N VAL A 98 -33.50 -10.97 -3.43
CA VAL A 98 -33.18 -9.55 -3.49
C VAL A 98 -31.69 -9.40 -3.69
N ASN A 99 -31.26 -8.66 -4.73
CA ASN A 99 -29.85 -8.48 -5.03
C ASN A 99 -29.12 -7.78 -3.85
N PRO A 100 -28.09 -8.40 -3.24
CA PRO A 100 -27.43 -7.85 -2.06
C PRO A 100 -26.76 -6.49 -2.29
N LEU A 101 -26.38 -6.14 -3.53
CA LEU A 101 -25.81 -4.85 -3.89
C LEU A 101 -26.84 -3.70 -3.82
N LEU A 102 -28.13 -4.00 -3.80
CA LEU A 102 -29.21 -3.01 -3.76
C LEU A 102 -29.80 -2.80 -2.37
N LEU A 103 -29.39 -3.62 -1.40
CA LEU A 103 -29.84 -3.49 -0.01
C LEU A 103 -29.17 -2.32 0.69
N ASP A 104 -29.83 -1.84 1.74
CA ASP A 104 -29.20 -1.01 2.75
C ASP A 104 -28.50 -1.89 3.77
N PHE A 105 -27.26 -1.56 4.13
CA PHE A 105 -26.44 -2.31 5.07
C PHE A 105 -25.63 -1.38 5.96
N ASP A 106 -25.31 -1.87 7.17
CA ASP A 106 -24.33 -1.24 8.05
C ASP A 106 -22.90 -1.62 7.64
N PHE A 107 -22.75 -2.88 7.23
CA PHE A 107 -21.51 -3.46 6.72
C PHE A 107 -21.79 -4.13 5.38
N PRO A 108 -20.92 -3.94 4.38
CA PRO A 108 -21.11 -4.53 3.06
C PRO A 108 -21.29 -6.04 3.09
N PRO A 109 -22.22 -6.61 2.31
CA PRO A 109 -22.52 -8.04 2.29
C PRO A 109 -21.52 -8.82 1.44
N PHE A 110 -20.22 -8.78 1.77
CA PHE A 110 -19.16 -9.40 0.99
C PHE A 110 -19.28 -10.90 0.79
N ASP A 111 -19.91 -11.59 1.74
CA ASP A 111 -20.17 -13.04 1.69
C ASP A 111 -21.32 -13.44 0.77
N ALA A 112 -22.28 -12.53 0.58
CA ALA A 112 -23.50 -12.77 -0.19
C ALA A 112 -23.37 -12.37 -1.67
N VAL A 113 -22.44 -11.47 -2.02
CA VAL A 113 -22.30 -10.99 -3.41
C VAL A 113 -21.62 -12.05 -4.28
N LYS A 114 -22.24 -12.33 -5.41
CA LYS A 114 -21.76 -13.27 -6.45
C LYS A 114 -21.68 -12.57 -7.81
N ALA A 115 -21.00 -13.18 -8.76
CA ALA A 115 -20.85 -12.65 -10.12
C ALA A 115 -22.19 -12.34 -10.81
N ASP A 116 -23.19 -13.21 -10.63
CA ASP A 116 -24.52 -13.04 -11.22
C ASP A 116 -25.34 -11.88 -10.62
N HIS A 117 -24.94 -11.35 -9.45
CA HIS A 117 -25.51 -10.16 -8.85
C HIS A 117 -24.99 -8.85 -9.47
N VAL A 118 -23.80 -8.88 -10.10
CA VAL A 118 -23.10 -7.67 -10.54
C VAL A 118 -23.85 -6.92 -11.63
N ILE A 119 -24.14 -7.58 -12.74
CA ILE A 119 -24.80 -6.93 -13.89
C ILE A 119 -26.17 -6.33 -13.50
N PRO A 120 -27.12 -7.10 -12.95
CA PRO A 120 -28.43 -6.54 -12.60
C PRO A 120 -28.33 -5.52 -11.45
N GLY A 121 -27.46 -5.73 -10.47
CA GLY A 121 -27.28 -4.81 -9.33
C GLY A 121 -26.72 -3.47 -9.78
N ILE A 122 -25.60 -3.47 -10.51
CA ILE A 122 -24.96 -2.24 -10.99
C ILE A 122 -25.88 -1.46 -11.94
N ARG A 123 -26.49 -2.10 -12.92
CA ARG A 123 -27.39 -1.41 -13.85
C ARG A 123 -28.61 -0.83 -13.15
N THR A 124 -29.19 -1.55 -12.19
CA THR A 124 -30.33 -1.03 -11.42
C THR A 124 -29.93 0.18 -10.60
N MET A 125 -28.78 0.09 -9.89
CA MET A 125 -28.24 1.21 -9.12
C MET A 125 -27.95 2.42 -10.02
N LEU A 126 -27.26 2.25 -11.15
CA LEU A 126 -26.95 3.35 -12.07
C LEU A 126 -28.22 4.03 -12.61
N ASN A 127 -29.28 3.28 -12.91
CA ASN A 127 -30.57 3.84 -13.31
C ASN A 127 -31.22 4.65 -12.18
N GLN A 128 -31.10 4.23 -10.93
CA GLN A 128 -31.59 5.00 -9.78
C GLN A 128 -30.79 6.30 -9.64
N LEU A 129 -29.45 6.19 -9.68
CA LEU A 129 -28.57 7.37 -9.56
C LEU A 129 -28.75 8.36 -10.71
N GLU A 130 -29.04 7.92 -11.93
CA GLU A 130 -29.36 8.82 -13.06
C GLU A 130 -30.66 9.59 -12.80
N ASN A 131 -31.67 8.93 -12.25
CA ASN A 131 -32.92 9.61 -11.87
C ASN A 131 -32.68 10.63 -10.75
N ASP A 132 -31.91 10.26 -9.73
CA ASP A 132 -31.56 11.15 -8.62
C ASP A 132 -30.72 12.34 -9.12
N LEU A 133 -29.82 12.12 -10.07
CA LEU A 133 -29.02 13.18 -10.72
C LEU A 133 -29.93 14.15 -11.52
N ILE A 134 -30.86 13.63 -12.32
CA ILE A 134 -31.84 14.45 -13.07
C ILE A 134 -32.69 15.27 -12.10
N GLU A 135 -33.13 14.67 -11.00
CA GLU A 135 -33.90 15.37 -9.98
C GLU A 135 -33.07 16.49 -9.33
N LEU A 136 -31.81 16.19 -8.96
CA LEU A 136 -30.88 17.17 -8.40
C LEU A 136 -30.67 18.34 -9.37
N GLU A 137 -30.33 18.06 -10.64
CA GLU A 137 -30.12 19.10 -11.65
C GLU A 137 -31.34 20.00 -11.89
N SER A 138 -32.54 19.42 -11.83
CA SER A 138 -33.79 20.17 -12.05
C SER A 138 -34.18 21.08 -10.91
N LYS A 139 -33.68 20.81 -9.70
CA LYS A 139 -34.04 21.50 -8.46
C LYS A 139 -32.84 22.12 -7.75
N VAL A 140 -31.67 22.14 -8.40
CA VAL A 140 -30.43 22.60 -7.77
C VAL A 140 -30.52 24.07 -7.41
N GLU A 141 -30.22 24.36 -6.16
CA GLU A 141 -29.99 25.71 -5.65
C GLU A 141 -28.56 25.78 -5.12
N PRO A 142 -27.85 26.90 -5.27
CA PRO A 142 -26.49 27.04 -4.84
C PRO A 142 -26.38 27.22 -3.32
N THR A 143 -26.83 26.19 -2.58
CA THR A 143 -26.76 26.11 -1.12
C THR A 143 -26.32 24.72 -0.68
N TRP A 144 -25.70 24.62 0.49
CA TRP A 144 -25.15 23.34 0.99
C TRP A 144 -26.20 22.22 1.00
N PRO A 145 -27.38 22.39 1.64
CA PRO A 145 -28.36 21.30 1.74
C PRO A 145 -29.04 20.92 0.42
N LYS A 146 -29.00 21.80 -0.59
CA LYS A 146 -29.69 21.59 -1.87
C LYS A 146 -28.75 21.09 -2.97
N LEU A 147 -27.44 21.24 -2.77
CA LEU A 147 -26.43 20.84 -3.74
C LEU A 147 -25.54 19.75 -3.16
N VAL A 148 -24.84 20.01 -2.04
CA VAL A 148 -23.74 19.16 -1.58
C VAL A 148 -24.24 17.90 -0.90
N ASP A 149 -25.21 17.99 0.02
CA ASP A 149 -25.74 16.83 0.73
C ASP A 149 -26.37 15.78 -0.24
N PRO A 150 -27.19 16.17 -1.25
CA PRO A 150 -27.70 15.21 -2.24
C PRO A 150 -26.60 14.63 -3.13
N LEU A 151 -25.63 15.46 -3.55
CA LEU A 151 -24.50 15.02 -4.36
C LEU A 151 -23.63 14.00 -3.61
N GLU A 152 -23.34 14.25 -2.33
CA GLU A 152 -22.58 13.33 -1.48
C GLU A 152 -23.25 11.95 -1.40
N LYS A 153 -24.59 11.92 -1.20
CA LYS A 153 -25.35 10.67 -1.15
C LYS A 153 -25.27 9.87 -2.46
N LEU A 154 -25.35 10.58 -3.57
CA LEU A 154 -25.27 9.99 -4.91
C LEU A 154 -23.87 9.41 -5.17
N VAL A 155 -22.82 10.20 -4.93
CA VAL A 155 -21.42 9.77 -5.09
C VAL A 155 -21.07 8.62 -4.16
N ASP A 156 -21.48 8.69 -2.90
CA ASP A 156 -21.21 7.64 -1.91
C ASP A 156 -21.85 6.31 -2.31
N ARG A 157 -23.12 6.32 -2.74
CA ARG A 157 -23.80 5.08 -3.18
C ARG A 157 -23.07 4.41 -4.32
N LEU A 158 -22.61 5.17 -5.30
CA LEU A 158 -21.81 4.65 -6.40
C LEU A 158 -20.49 4.06 -5.90
N SER A 159 -19.75 4.84 -5.09
CA SER A 159 -18.44 4.45 -4.57
C SER A 159 -18.51 3.18 -3.74
N VAL A 160 -19.48 3.08 -2.83
CA VAL A 160 -19.61 1.91 -1.93
C VAL A 160 -19.99 0.66 -2.72
N VAL A 161 -20.99 0.72 -3.59
CA VAL A 161 -21.45 -0.47 -4.34
C VAL A 161 -20.41 -0.94 -5.36
N TRP A 162 -19.80 0.01 -6.08
CA TRP A 162 -18.70 -0.32 -6.99
C TRP A 162 -17.47 -0.83 -6.24
N GLY A 163 -17.16 -0.23 -5.08
CA GLY A 163 -16.09 -0.65 -4.20
C GLY A 163 -16.23 -2.11 -3.75
N ILE A 164 -17.44 -2.56 -3.39
CA ILE A 164 -17.70 -3.97 -3.05
C ILE A 164 -17.30 -4.90 -4.20
N VAL A 165 -17.75 -4.58 -5.40
CA VAL A 165 -17.53 -5.43 -6.59
C VAL A 165 -16.04 -5.47 -6.96
N ASN A 166 -15.39 -4.31 -6.98
CA ASN A 166 -13.98 -4.20 -7.32
C ASN A 166 -13.05 -4.81 -6.27
N HIS A 167 -13.42 -4.67 -5.00
CA HIS A 167 -12.72 -5.33 -3.90
C HIS A 167 -12.77 -6.86 -4.07
N LEU A 168 -13.96 -7.43 -4.29
CA LEU A 168 -14.11 -8.87 -4.51
C LEU A 168 -13.30 -9.35 -5.72
N LYS A 169 -13.25 -8.59 -6.81
CA LYS A 169 -12.35 -8.87 -7.95
C LYS A 169 -10.89 -8.96 -7.51
N SER A 170 -10.45 -8.08 -6.61
CA SER A 170 -9.06 -8.02 -6.17
C SER A 170 -8.66 -9.13 -5.19
N VAL A 171 -9.60 -9.67 -4.39
CA VAL A 171 -9.33 -10.62 -3.29
C VAL A 171 -9.95 -11.99 -3.45
N LYS A 172 -10.90 -12.14 -4.40
CA LYS A 172 -11.65 -13.39 -4.71
C LYS A 172 -11.93 -13.47 -6.20
N ASP A 173 -10.91 -13.28 -7.00
CA ASP A 173 -10.95 -13.19 -8.45
C ASP A 173 -11.48 -14.46 -9.10
N SER A 174 -12.40 -14.31 -10.07
CA SER A 174 -12.88 -15.37 -10.93
C SER A 174 -13.19 -14.86 -12.35
N SER A 175 -13.22 -15.77 -13.34
CA SER A 175 -13.55 -15.44 -14.73
C SER A 175 -14.95 -14.86 -14.86
N GLU A 176 -15.91 -15.40 -14.09
CA GLU A 176 -17.31 -14.97 -14.08
C GLU A 176 -17.44 -13.54 -13.53
N LEU A 177 -16.72 -13.25 -12.44
CA LEU A 177 -16.72 -11.92 -11.84
C LEU A 177 -16.06 -10.88 -12.76
N ARG A 178 -14.93 -11.22 -13.39
CA ARG A 178 -14.27 -10.37 -14.39
C ARG A 178 -15.21 -10.05 -15.56
N SER A 179 -15.84 -11.08 -16.13
CA SER A 179 -16.77 -10.89 -17.26
C SER A 179 -17.97 -10.01 -16.90
N ALA A 180 -18.52 -10.18 -15.69
CA ALA A 180 -19.62 -9.36 -15.22
C ALA A 180 -19.22 -7.91 -15.02
N ILE A 181 -18.00 -7.64 -14.50
CA ILE A 181 -17.45 -6.30 -14.34
C ILE A 181 -17.17 -5.66 -15.70
N GLU A 182 -16.52 -6.39 -16.62
CA GLU A 182 -16.22 -5.92 -17.97
C GLU A 182 -17.49 -5.45 -18.71
N GLU A 183 -18.62 -6.16 -18.53
CA GLU A 183 -19.89 -5.82 -19.14
C GLU A 183 -20.50 -4.51 -18.60
N VAL A 184 -20.35 -4.21 -17.31
CA VAL A 184 -21.00 -3.03 -16.69
C VAL A 184 -20.05 -1.84 -16.50
N GLN A 185 -18.75 -2.01 -16.65
CA GLN A 185 -17.78 -0.93 -16.50
C GLN A 185 -18.03 0.25 -17.47
N PRO A 186 -18.36 0.04 -18.75
CA PRO A 186 -18.71 1.14 -19.64
C PRO A 186 -19.94 1.94 -19.17
N ASP A 187 -20.94 1.27 -18.57
CA ASP A 187 -22.13 1.93 -18.03
C ASP A 187 -21.76 2.83 -16.83
N LYS A 188 -20.90 2.31 -15.94
CA LYS A 188 -20.36 3.06 -14.79
C LYS A 188 -19.57 4.29 -15.23
N VAL A 189 -18.63 4.12 -16.16
CA VAL A 189 -17.80 5.22 -16.68
C VAL A 189 -18.65 6.28 -17.35
N LYS A 190 -19.66 5.86 -18.12
CA LYS A 190 -20.63 6.78 -18.74
C LYS A 190 -21.37 7.61 -17.71
N PHE A 191 -21.81 7.00 -16.61
CA PHE A 191 -22.49 7.73 -15.52
C PHE A 191 -21.55 8.71 -14.81
N GLU A 192 -20.30 8.30 -14.50
CA GLU A 192 -19.33 9.19 -13.87
C GLU A 192 -19.01 10.41 -14.74
N LEU A 193 -18.84 10.20 -16.05
CA LEU A 193 -18.66 11.30 -16.99
C LEU A 193 -19.89 12.20 -17.05
N ARG A 194 -21.10 11.61 -17.04
CA ARG A 194 -22.36 12.35 -17.02
C ARG A 194 -22.48 13.24 -15.79
N LEU A 195 -22.10 12.71 -14.63
CA LEU A 195 -22.07 13.45 -13.36
C LEU A 195 -21.00 14.54 -13.38
N GLY A 196 -19.73 14.20 -13.70
CA GLY A 196 -18.62 15.14 -13.71
C GLY A 196 -18.77 16.27 -14.75
N GLN A 197 -19.58 16.06 -15.80
CA GLN A 197 -19.85 17.05 -16.84
C GLN A 197 -21.19 17.78 -16.67
N SER A 198 -21.82 17.67 -15.49
CA SER A 198 -23.09 18.34 -15.21
C SER A 198 -22.89 19.85 -15.12
N LYS A 199 -23.34 20.58 -16.15
CA LYS A 199 -23.31 22.05 -16.15
C LYS A 199 -24.14 22.68 -15.03
N PRO A 200 -25.37 22.20 -14.68
CA PRO A 200 -26.12 22.72 -13.56
C PRO A 200 -25.36 22.63 -12.23
N ILE A 201 -24.75 21.47 -11.92
CA ILE A 201 -23.99 21.25 -10.70
C ILE A 201 -22.73 22.14 -10.70
N TYR A 202 -21.97 22.15 -11.79
CA TYR A 202 -20.79 23.01 -11.94
C TYR A 202 -21.11 24.49 -11.72
N ASN A 203 -22.19 24.99 -12.35
CA ASN A 203 -22.61 26.38 -12.19
C ASN A 203 -23.08 26.68 -10.77
N ALA A 204 -23.74 25.75 -10.11
CA ALA A 204 -24.16 25.91 -8.73
C ALA A 204 -22.95 25.99 -7.75
N PHE A 205 -21.91 25.19 -7.94
CA PHE A 205 -20.68 25.33 -7.16
C PHE A 205 -19.99 26.67 -7.41
N LYS A 206 -19.92 27.14 -8.64
CA LYS A 206 -19.39 28.46 -8.94
C LYS A 206 -20.22 29.58 -8.29
N ALA A 207 -21.53 29.45 -8.31
CA ALA A 207 -22.41 30.40 -7.65
C ALA A 207 -22.22 30.44 -6.12
N ILE A 208 -21.94 29.29 -5.47
CA ILE A 208 -21.56 29.26 -4.05
C ILE A 208 -20.25 30.03 -3.84
N GLN A 209 -19.21 29.72 -4.67
CA GLN A 209 -17.91 30.38 -4.58
C GLN A 209 -17.97 31.90 -4.73
N GLU A 210 -18.86 32.40 -5.60
CA GLU A 210 -19.07 33.81 -5.88
C GLU A 210 -20.06 34.48 -4.92
N SER A 211 -20.74 33.71 -4.05
CA SER A 211 -21.76 34.20 -3.14
C SER A 211 -21.21 34.78 -1.83
N PRO A 212 -21.97 35.61 -1.11
CA PRO A 212 -21.62 36.04 0.24
C PRO A 212 -21.51 34.86 1.24
N GLU A 213 -22.21 33.76 1.02
CA GLU A 213 -22.18 32.53 1.83
C GLU A 213 -20.78 31.90 1.87
N TRP A 214 -19.99 32.08 0.80
CA TRP A 214 -18.60 31.63 0.74
C TRP A 214 -17.77 31.99 1.98
N GLN A 215 -17.98 33.21 2.52
CA GLN A 215 -17.23 33.67 3.69
C GLN A 215 -17.61 32.94 4.99
N THR A 216 -18.77 32.30 5.02
CA THR A 216 -19.30 31.60 6.19
C THR A 216 -18.98 30.09 6.16
N LEU A 217 -18.55 29.57 5.01
CA LEU A 217 -18.16 28.17 4.87
C LEU A 217 -16.88 27.88 5.64
N SER A 218 -16.82 26.69 6.23
CA SER A 218 -15.60 26.15 6.81
C SER A 218 -14.53 25.92 5.75
N ASP A 219 -13.26 25.74 6.16
CA ASP A 219 -12.18 25.45 5.24
C ASP A 219 -12.43 24.13 4.48
N ALA A 220 -12.93 23.11 5.16
CA ALA A 220 -13.34 21.85 4.52
C ALA A 220 -14.41 22.04 3.45
N GLN A 221 -15.43 22.84 3.74
CA GLN A 221 -16.49 23.15 2.77
C GLN A 221 -15.98 23.95 1.58
N LYS A 222 -15.09 24.92 1.80
CA LYS A 222 -14.43 25.65 0.71
C LYS A 222 -13.60 24.72 -0.19
N ARG A 223 -12.84 23.81 0.42
CA ARG A 223 -12.07 22.81 -0.34
C ARG A 223 -12.97 21.90 -1.17
N ILE A 224 -14.11 21.48 -0.65
CA ILE A 224 -15.09 20.69 -1.42
C ILE A 224 -15.52 21.49 -2.66
N VAL A 225 -15.92 22.74 -2.50
CA VAL A 225 -16.36 23.58 -3.63
C VAL A 225 -15.25 23.74 -4.67
N ASP A 226 -14.04 24.08 -4.24
CA ASP A 226 -12.89 24.27 -5.14
C ASP A 226 -12.53 22.96 -5.85
N SER A 227 -12.54 21.82 -5.12
CA SER A 227 -12.27 20.50 -5.68
C SER A 227 -13.33 20.08 -6.70
N GLN A 228 -14.62 20.29 -6.41
CA GLN A 228 -15.72 19.95 -7.33
C GLN A 228 -15.65 20.77 -8.63
N ILE A 229 -15.35 22.07 -8.53
CA ILE A 229 -15.14 22.92 -9.69
C ILE A 229 -13.95 22.41 -10.53
N LYS A 230 -12.83 22.12 -9.89
CA LYS A 230 -11.62 21.61 -10.55
C LYS A 230 -11.87 20.25 -11.21
N GLN A 231 -12.49 19.30 -10.50
CA GLN A 231 -12.83 17.98 -11.03
C GLN A 231 -13.78 18.06 -12.23
N ALA A 232 -14.79 18.95 -12.19
CA ALA A 232 -15.68 19.16 -13.33
C ALA A 232 -14.91 19.65 -14.58
N VAL A 233 -13.96 20.59 -14.40
CA VAL A 233 -13.10 21.07 -15.49
C VAL A 233 -12.23 19.91 -16.04
N LEU A 234 -11.60 19.12 -15.18
CA LEU A 234 -10.78 17.95 -15.57
C LEU A 234 -11.63 16.81 -16.18
N SER A 235 -12.92 16.77 -15.87
CA SER A 235 -13.89 15.88 -16.50
C SER A 235 -14.43 16.40 -17.85
N GLY A 236 -14.00 17.58 -18.27
CA GLY A 236 -14.36 18.14 -19.57
C GLY A 236 -15.72 18.84 -19.60
N VAL A 237 -16.24 19.40 -18.47
CA VAL A 237 -17.51 20.12 -18.42
C VAL A 237 -17.56 21.33 -19.39
N SER A 238 -16.40 21.95 -19.64
CA SER A 238 -16.24 23.12 -20.50
C SER A 238 -16.02 22.78 -21.98
N LEU A 239 -15.89 21.49 -22.31
CA LEU A 239 -15.68 21.09 -23.70
C LEU A 239 -16.96 21.25 -24.53
N GLU A 240 -16.77 21.60 -25.80
CA GLU A 240 -17.83 21.57 -26.82
C GLU A 240 -18.22 20.13 -27.14
N ASP A 241 -19.41 19.93 -27.66
CA ASP A 241 -20.02 18.59 -27.77
C ASP A 241 -19.16 17.57 -28.53
N ASP A 242 -18.58 17.94 -29.68
CA ASP A 242 -17.70 17.03 -30.45
C ASP A 242 -16.45 16.64 -29.66
N LYS A 243 -15.82 17.59 -29.00
CA LYS A 243 -14.64 17.35 -28.16
C LYS A 243 -14.99 16.56 -26.90
N LYS A 244 -16.17 16.82 -26.34
CA LYS A 244 -16.69 16.10 -25.18
C LYS A 244 -16.96 14.63 -25.53
N GLU A 245 -17.60 14.35 -26.67
CA GLU A 245 -17.80 12.97 -27.11
C GLU A 245 -16.48 12.24 -27.32
N HIS A 246 -15.50 12.92 -27.92
CA HIS A 246 -14.16 12.34 -28.09
C HIS A 246 -13.47 12.09 -26.74
N PHE A 247 -13.53 13.04 -25.82
CA PHE A 247 -13.03 12.88 -24.45
C PHE A 247 -13.67 11.68 -23.73
N ASN A 248 -14.98 11.52 -23.86
CA ASN A 248 -15.72 10.41 -23.24
C ASN A 248 -15.27 9.04 -23.79
N LYS A 249 -15.04 8.95 -25.09
CA LYS A 249 -14.49 7.73 -25.72
C LYS A 249 -13.08 7.42 -25.19
N ILE A 250 -12.23 8.44 -25.05
CA ILE A 250 -10.89 8.29 -24.47
C ILE A 250 -10.98 7.74 -23.04
N GLN A 251 -11.85 8.28 -22.18
CA GLN A 251 -12.00 7.81 -20.81
C GLN A 251 -12.47 6.35 -20.74
N GLN A 252 -13.47 5.98 -21.53
CA GLN A 252 -13.95 4.59 -21.58
C GLN A 252 -12.85 3.62 -22.03
N GLU A 253 -12.06 4.00 -23.03
CA GLU A 253 -10.99 3.15 -23.52
C GLU A 253 -9.82 3.08 -22.51
N LEU A 254 -9.47 4.17 -21.83
CA LEU A 254 -8.46 4.16 -20.76
C LEU A 254 -8.82 3.22 -19.63
N GLU A 255 -10.08 3.23 -19.16
CA GLU A 255 -10.53 2.33 -18.10
C GLU A 255 -10.46 0.86 -18.52
N LYS A 256 -10.91 0.56 -19.74
CA LYS A 256 -10.84 -0.79 -20.32
C LYS A 256 -9.39 -1.27 -20.46
N LEU A 257 -8.50 -0.42 -20.97
CA LEU A 257 -7.08 -0.77 -21.13
C LEU A 257 -6.38 -0.97 -19.77
N SER A 258 -6.70 -0.13 -18.79
CA SER A 258 -6.15 -0.26 -17.42
C SER A 258 -6.59 -1.56 -16.76
N GLN A 259 -7.86 -1.92 -16.88
CA GLN A 259 -8.37 -3.20 -16.41
C GLN A 259 -7.65 -4.37 -17.09
N LYS A 260 -7.56 -4.35 -18.42
CA LYS A 260 -6.90 -5.42 -19.19
C LYS A 260 -5.42 -5.54 -18.84
N PHE A 261 -4.74 -4.42 -18.62
CA PHE A 261 -3.35 -4.39 -18.18
C PHE A 261 -3.18 -5.16 -16.86
N GLU A 262 -4.00 -4.87 -15.87
CA GLU A 262 -3.93 -5.51 -14.55
C GLU A 262 -4.23 -7.01 -14.61
N GLU A 263 -5.26 -7.39 -15.38
CA GLU A 263 -5.62 -8.80 -15.60
C GLU A 263 -4.49 -9.58 -16.25
N ASN A 264 -3.84 -9.00 -17.27
CA ASN A 264 -2.69 -9.63 -17.92
C ASN A 264 -1.51 -9.83 -16.94
N VAL A 265 -1.24 -8.87 -16.06
CA VAL A 265 -0.19 -9.01 -15.03
C VAL A 265 -0.53 -10.14 -14.05
N LEU A 266 -1.77 -10.18 -13.57
CA LEU A 266 -2.23 -11.22 -12.65
C LEU A 266 -2.16 -12.61 -13.30
N ASP A 267 -2.64 -12.74 -14.54
CA ASP A 267 -2.64 -14.01 -15.26
C ASP A 267 -1.23 -14.47 -15.64
N ALA A 268 -0.34 -13.56 -16.02
CA ALA A 268 1.06 -13.86 -16.24
C ALA A 268 1.75 -14.35 -14.96
N THR A 269 1.42 -13.76 -13.81
CA THR A 269 1.91 -14.20 -12.52
C THR A 269 1.40 -15.59 -12.14
N LYS A 270 0.10 -15.87 -12.34
CA LYS A 270 -0.53 -17.18 -12.07
C LYS A 270 -0.02 -18.29 -12.99
N LYS A 271 0.29 -17.95 -14.24
CA LYS A 271 0.72 -18.89 -15.28
C LYS A 271 2.07 -19.51 -14.98
N PHE A 272 2.96 -18.80 -14.32
CA PHE A 272 4.28 -19.33 -13.97
C PHE A 272 4.17 -20.31 -12.80
N GLY A 273 4.83 -21.43 -12.96
CA GLY A 273 4.98 -22.43 -11.91
C GLY A 273 6.10 -23.41 -12.26
N LYS A 274 7.22 -23.26 -11.57
CA LYS A 274 8.40 -24.13 -11.76
C LYS A 274 8.31 -25.32 -10.82
N LEU A 275 7.99 -26.49 -11.37
CA LEU A 275 8.05 -27.75 -10.63
C LEU A 275 9.50 -28.16 -10.44
N ILE A 276 9.87 -28.46 -9.21
CA ILE A 276 11.20 -28.94 -8.79
C ILE A 276 11.04 -30.27 -8.08
N THR A 277 11.81 -31.25 -8.51
CA THR A 277 11.81 -32.63 -7.97
C THR A 277 13.14 -33.02 -7.40
N ASP A 278 14.23 -32.32 -7.76
CA ASP A 278 15.56 -32.55 -7.19
C ASP A 278 15.83 -31.52 -6.09
N LYS A 279 16.09 -31.99 -4.87
CA LYS A 279 16.38 -31.14 -3.72
C LYS A 279 17.62 -30.25 -3.91
N LYS A 280 18.54 -30.64 -4.76
CA LYS A 280 19.74 -29.85 -5.07
C LYS A 280 19.41 -28.55 -5.77
N ASP A 281 18.31 -28.52 -6.56
CA ASP A 281 17.93 -27.32 -7.29
C ASP A 281 17.40 -26.22 -6.38
N ILE A 282 16.94 -26.59 -5.18
CA ILE A 282 16.40 -25.66 -4.17
C ILE A 282 17.27 -25.56 -2.91
N GLU A 283 18.52 -26.05 -3.00
CA GLU A 283 19.47 -25.94 -1.89
C GLU A 283 19.63 -24.48 -1.46
N GLY A 284 19.61 -24.23 -0.15
CA GLY A 284 19.69 -22.91 0.46
C GLY A 284 18.35 -22.29 0.79
N LEU A 285 17.23 -22.81 0.24
CA LEU A 285 15.92 -22.30 0.60
C LEU A 285 15.57 -22.62 2.07
N PRO A 286 15.07 -21.66 2.84
CA PRO A 286 14.65 -21.88 4.22
C PRO A 286 13.44 -22.80 4.33
N ALA A 287 13.25 -23.40 5.51
CA ALA A 287 12.15 -24.32 5.77
C ALA A 287 10.77 -23.73 5.52
N THR A 288 10.59 -22.44 5.79
CA THR A 288 9.36 -21.68 5.50
C THR A 288 9.06 -21.64 4.01
N ALA A 289 10.06 -21.34 3.17
CA ALA A 289 9.92 -21.32 1.72
C ALA A 289 9.67 -22.71 1.14
N LEU A 290 10.35 -23.74 1.65
CA LEU A 290 10.12 -25.13 1.25
C LEU A 290 8.70 -25.57 1.60
N GLY A 291 8.21 -25.19 2.79
CA GLY A 291 6.82 -25.46 3.21
C GLY A 291 5.79 -24.79 2.27
N LEU A 292 6.00 -23.54 1.94
CA LEU A 292 5.13 -22.81 1.01
C LEU A 292 5.13 -23.42 -0.39
N ALA A 293 6.32 -23.77 -0.91
CA ALA A 293 6.46 -24.39 -2.22
C ALA A 293 5.83 -25.79 -2.29
N ALA A 294 5.89 -26.57 -1.19
CA ALA A 294 5.22 -27.86 -1.08
C ALA A 294 3.69 -27.69 -1.00
N GLN A 295 3.17 -26.73 -0.22
CA GLN A 295 1.74 -26.41 -0.17
C GLN A 295 1.22 -26.01 -1.57
N THR A 296 1.99 -25.22 -2.29
CA THR A 296 1.68 -24.82 -3.68
C THR A 296 1.64 -26.07 -4.58
N ALA A 297 2.57 -27.01 -4.42
CA ALA A 297 2.56 -28.26 -5.16
C ALA A 297 1.33 -29.11 -4.85
N VAL A 298 0.94 -29.22 -3.57
CA VAL A 298 -0.30 -29.90 -3.16
C VAL A 298 -1.52 -29.28 -3.82
N SER A 299 -1.63 -27.96 -3.80
CA SER A 299 -2.75 -27.23 -4.43
C SER A 299 -2.86 -27.46 -5.94
N LYS A 300 -1.71 -27.69 -6.60
CA LYS A 300 -1.60 -28.01 -8.03
C LYS A 300 -1.65 -29.52 -8.34
N GLY A 301 -2.01 -30.36 -7.36
CA GLY A 301 -2.32 -31.78 -7.57
C GLY A 301 -1.23 -32.78 -7.13
N HIS A 302 -0.10 -32.32 -6.63
CA HIS A 302 0.96 -33.18 -6.06
C HIS A 302 0.67 -33.49 -4.59
N LYS A 303 -0.32 -34.36 -4.33
CA LYS A 303 -0.90 -34.60 -3.00
C LYS A 303 0.10 -35.05 -1.93
N ASP A 304 1.19 -35.69 -2.33
CA ASP A 304 2.21 -36.23 -1.44
C ASP A 304 3.40 -35.27 -1.23
N ALA A 305 3.30 -34.04 -1.72
CA ALA A 305 4.36 -33.05 -1.58
C ALA A 305 4.55 -32.65 -0.12
N THR A 306 5.81 -32.63 0.33
CA THR A 306 6.21 -32.22 1.67
C THR A 306 7.38 -31.23 1.61
N ALA A 307 7.57 -30.45 2.66
CA ALA A 307 8.69 -29.52 2.76
C ALA A 307 10.05 -30.24 2.64
N GLU A 308 10.15 -31.45 3.18
CA GLU A 308 11.40 -32.23 3.25
C GLU A 308 11.74 -32.98 1.94
N ASN A 309 10.71 -33.49 1.27
CA ASN A 309 10.91 -34.44 0.17
C ASN A 309 10.33 -33.95 -1.17
N GLY A 310 9.61 -32.80 -1.16
CA GLY A 310 8.99 -32.27 -2.37
C GLY A 310 7.83 -33.15 -2.90
N PRO A 311 7.48 -33.01 -4.17
CA PRO A 311 7.97 -31.96 -5.06
C PRO A 311 7.56 -30.55 -4.63
N TRP A 312 8.27 -29.57 -5.12
CA TRP A 312 8.05 -28.15 -4.80
C TRP A 312 7.64 -27.39 -6.05
N ILE A 313 6.79 -26.36 -5.89
CA ILE A 313 6.48 -25.45 -7.00
C ILE A 313 6.83 -24.02 -6.58
N ILE A 314 7.75 -23.43 -7.33
CA ILE A 314 8.13 -22.01 -7.21
C ILE A 314 7.21 -21.19 -8.11
N THR A 315 6.73 -20.08 -7.57
CA THR A 315 5.82 -19.13 -8.23
C THR A 315 6.42 -17.72 -8.25
N LEU A 316 5.72 -16.74 -8.84
CA LEU A 316 6.19 -15.35 -8.92
C LEU A 316 5.50 -14.41 -7.91
N ASP A 317 4.72 -14.95 -6.99
CA ASP A 317 4.23 -14.15 -5.86
C ASP A 317 5.38 -13.78 -4.92
N GLY A 318 5.20 -12.70 -4.18
CA GLY A 318 6.25 -12.08 -3.37
C GLY A 318 7.03 -13.04 -2.49
N PRO A 319 6.37 -13.82 -1.60
CA PRO A 319 7.06 -14.74 -0.70
C PRO A 319 7.90 -15.80 -1.43
N SER A 320 7.36 -16.39 -2.51
CA SER A 320 8.05 -17.40 -3.30
C SER A 320 9.24 -16.83 -4.08
N PHE A 321 9.00 -15.71 -4.80
CA PHE A 321 10.03 -15.03 -5.59
C PHE A 321 11.20 -14.54 -4.73
N LEU A 322 10.91 -13.83 -3.64
CA LEU A 322 11.96 -13.26 -2.77
C LEU A 322 12.80 -14.36 -2.10
N SER A 323 12.16 -15.43 -1.63
CA SER A 323 12.90 -16.55 -1.03
C SER A 323 13.89 -17.17 -2.01
N VAL A 324 13.50 -17.35 -3.27
CA VAL A 324 14.44 -17.86 -4.30
C VAL A 324 15.57 -16.88 -4.55
N MET A 325 15.26 -15.58 -4.70
CA MET A 325 16.27 -14.55 -4.98
C MET A 325 17.27 -14.37 -3.85
N GLN A 326 16.83 -14.50 -2.60
CA GLN A 326 17.68 -14.30 -1.43
C GLN A 326 18.46 -15.54 -1.05
N HIS A 327 17.89 -16.75 -1.22
CA HIS A 327 18.43 -17.94 -0.55
C HIS A 327 18.82 -19.08 -1.48
N ALA A 328 18.23 -19.21 -2.69
CA ALA A 328 18.56 -20.33 -3.55
C ALA A 328 20.04 -20.30 -3.99
N GLN A 329 20.81 -21.35 -3.67
CA GLN A 329 22.21 -21.45 -4.10
C GLN A 329 22.34 -21.67 -5.60
N ASN A 330 21.35 -22.34 -6.22
CA ASN A 330 21.32 -22.57 -7.65
C ASN A 330 21.14 -21.25 -8.44
N ARG A 331 22.25 -20.69 -8.93
CA ARG A 331 22.27 -19.45 -9.72
C ARG A 331 21.39 -19.53 -10.97
N SER A 332 21.29 -20.73 -11.58
CA SER A 332 20.46 -20.92 -12.78
C SER A 332 18.98 -20.82 -12.45
N LEU A 333 18.56 -21.32 -11.27
CA LEU A 333 17.19 -21.15 -10.79
C LEU A 333 16.88 -19.67 -10.52
N ARG A 334 17.78 -18.96 -9.83
CA ARG A 334 17.61 -17.50 -9.61
C ARG A 334 17.48 -16.76 -10.93
N LYS A 335 18.32 -17.06 -11.90
CA LYS A 335 18.26 -16.45 -13.25
C LYS A 335 16.90 -16.74 -13.90
N GLU A 336 16.45 -17.98 -13.94
CA GLU A 336 15.19 -18.38 -14.58
C GLU A 336 14.00 -17.64 -13.94
N VAL A 337 13.93 -17.64 -12.60
CA VAL A 337 12.85 -17.01 -11.84
C VAL A 337 12.90 -15.47 -11.99
N TYR A 338 14.09 -14.87 -12.00
CA TYR A 338 14.28 -13.44 -12.24
C TYR A 338 13.78 -13.04 -13.63
N TYR A 339 14.20 -13.75 -14.68
CA TYR A 339 13.74 -13.48 -16.04
C TYR A 339 12.23 -13.60 -16.15
N ALA A 340 11.66 -14.67 -15.61
CA ALA A 340 10.20 -14.84 -15.59
C ALA A 340 9.49 -13.67 -14.90
N TYR A 341 10.10 -13.12 -13.84
CA TYR A 341 9.54 -12.00 -13.10
C TYR A 341 9.60 -10.69 -13.88
N VAL A 342 10.75 -10.34 -14.46
CA VAL A 342 10.94 -9.04 -15.15
C VAL A 342 10.35 -9.00 -16.56
N THR A 343 10.02 -10.17 -17.13
CA THR A 343 9.34 -10.28 -18.43
C THR A 343 7.86 -10.65 -18.33
N ARG A 344 7.26 -10.56 -17.14
CA ARG A 344 5.81 -10.80 -16.97
C ARG A 344 5.00 -9.88 -17.85
N ALA A 345 3.92 -10.41 -18.40
CA ALA A 345 2.98 -9.69 -19.25
C ALA A 345 3.66 -8.93 -20.43
N SER A 346 4.73 -9.50 -21.00
CA SER A 346 5.44 -8.89 -22.13
C SER A 346 5.50 -9.78 -23.37
N SER A 347 4.63 -10.80 -23.45
CA SER A 347 4.61 -11.71 -24.60
C SER A 347 3.31 -12.47 -24.74
N GLY A 348 2.99 -12.88 -26.00
CA GLY A 348 1.80 -13.66 -26.31
C GLY A 348 0.50 -12.91 -26.02
N ASP A 349 -0.55 -13.64 -25.63
CA ASP A 349 -1.88 -13.08 -25.41
C ASP A 349 -1.96 -12.16 -24.16
N LEU A 350 -0.93 -12.16 -23.32
CA LEU A 350 -0.83 -11.36 -22.10
C LEU A 350 0.14 -10.17 -22.26
N ASP A 351 0.51 -9.82 -23.49
CA ASP A 351 1.48 -8.73 -23.75
C ASP A 351 0.85 -7.35 -23.53
N ASN A 352 1.39 -6.60 -22.58
CA ASN A 352 0.96 -5.25 -22.25
C ASN A 352 1.66 -4.15 -23.07
N THR A 353 2.61 -4.48 -23.95
CA THR A 353 3.40 -3.48 -24.69
C THR A 353 2.51 -2.54 -25.52
N GLU A 354 1.59 -3.10 -26.30
CA GLU A 354 0.65 -2.32 -27.11
C GLU A 354 -0.37 -1.56 -26.26
N ILE A 355 -0.80 -2.17 -25.14
CA ILE A 355 -1.70 -1.53 -24.17
C ILE A 355 -1.06 -0.28 -23.58
N ILE A 356 0.21 -0.34 -23.18
CA ILE A 356 0.97 0.82 -22.70
C ILE A 356 1.01 1.92 -23.75
N GLY A 357 1.33 1.57 -25.01
CA GLY A 357 1.38 2.53 -26.11
C GLY A 357 0.06 3.25 -26.33
N GLN A 358 -1.05 2.51 -26.27
CA GLN A 358 -2.39 3.07 -26.39
C GLN A 358 -2.76 3.95 -25.20
N ILE A 359 -2.49 3.52 -23.97
CA ILE A 359 -2.74 4.30 -22.75
C ILE A 359 -2.02 5.64 -22.80
N LEU A 360 -0.70 5.64 -23.11
CA LEU A 360 0.09 6.87 -23.18
C LEU A 360 -0.40 7.82 -24.27
N LYS A 361 -0.78 7.29 -25.43
CA LYS A 361 -1.37 8.07 -26.52
C LYS A 361 -2.68 8.73 -26.09
N LEU A 362 -3.61 7.95 -25.52
CA LEU A 362 -4.91 8.46 -25.09
C LEU A 362 -4.78 9.48 -23.96
N ARG A 363 -3.85 9.28 -23.02
CA ARG A 363 -3.55 10.25 -21.97
C ARG A 363 -3.04 11.58 -22.54
N LEU A 364 -2.17 11.54 -23.54
CA LEU A 364 -1.70 12.75 -24.20
C LEU A 364 -2.83 13.46 -24.95
N GLU A 365 -3.68 12.71 -25.67
CA GLU A 365 -4.86 13.26 -26.35
C GLU A 365 -5.83 13.91 -25.35
N LYS A 366 -6.12 13.24 -24.23
CA LYS A 366 -6.93 13.78 -23.13
C LYS A 366 -6.36 15.10 -22.60
N ALA A 367 -5.04 15.15 -22.37
CA ALA A 367 -4.39 16.38 -21.90
C ALA A 367 -4.56 17.53 -22.89
N LYS A 368 -4.36 17.26 -24.18
CA LYS A 368 -4.56 18.28 -25.24
C LYS A 368 -5.99 18.80 -25.33
N LEU A 369 -6.98 17.91 -25.20
CA LEU A 369 -8.39 18.31 -25.16
C LEU A 369 -8.70 19.24 -23.99
N LEU A 370 -8.10 19.00 -22.83
CA LEU A 370 -8.23 19.82 -21.62
C LEU A 370 -7.36 21.11 -21.65
N GLY A 371 -6.54 21.32 -22.69
CA GLY A 371 -5.70 22.51 -22.84
C GLY A 371 -4.34 22.42 -22.16
N TYR A 372 -3.93 21.25 -21.69
CA TYR A 372 -2.61 20.99 -21.11
C TYR A 372 -1.59 20.57 -22.16
N SER A 373 -0.30 20.80 -21.87
CA SER A 373 0.79 20.42 -22.78
C SER A 373 1.06 18.91 -22.78
N ASN A 374 0.87 18.25 -21.63
CA ASN A 374 1.10 16.81 -21.43
C ASN A 374 0.24 16.30 -20.30
N TYR A 375 0.25 14.97 -20.11
CA TYR A 375 -0.58 14.35 -19.07
C TYR A 375 -0.05 14.56 -17.65
N ALA A 376 1.27 14.78 -17.47
CA ALA A 376 1.81 15.08 -16.15
C ALA A 376 1.23 16.38 -15.58
N GLU A 377 1.03 17.42 -16.42
CA GLU A 377 0.36 18.64 -15.99
C GLU A 377 -1.10 18.42 -15.56
N VAL A 378 -1.84 17.53 -16.24
CA VAL A 378 -3.21 17.13 -15.84
C VAL A 378 -3.17 16.44 -14.47
N SER A 379 -2.24 15.51 -14.29
CA SER A 379 -2.06 14.79 -13.04
C SER A 379 -1.69 15.71 -11.88
N MET A 380 -0.77 16.65 -12.10
CA MET A 380 -0.33 17.62 -11.09
C MET A 380 -1.39 18.66 -10.72
N ALA A 381 -2.41 18.85 -11.53
CA ALA A 381 -3.48 19.82 -11.26
C ALA A 381 -4.19 19.58 -9.92
N THR A 382 -4.18 18.34 -9.40
CA THR A 382 -4.81 17.95 -8.13
C THR A 382 -3.80 17.48 -7.08
N LYS A 383 -2.54 17.87 -7.20
CA LYS A 383 -1.44 17.46 -6.31
C LYS A 383 -0.76 18.68 -5.67
N MET A 384 0.11 18.45 -4.69
CA MET A 384 0.89 19.50 -4.04
C MET A 384 2.01 20.03 -4.96
N ALA A 385 2.67 19.11 -5.68
CA ALA A 385 3.81 19.42 -6.52
C ALA A 385 3.40 19.90 -7.92
N THR A 386 4.29 20.67 -8.54
CA THR A 386 4.35 20.82 -10.00
C THR A 386 5.35 19.82 -10.58
N VAL A 387 5.33 19.63 -11.91
CA VAL A 387 6.30 18.73 -12.59
C VAL A 387 7.73 19.14 -12.26
N ASP A 388 8.06 20.44 -12.37
CA ASP A 388 9.38 20.96 -12.08
C ASP A 388 9.83 20.70 -10.63
N LYS A 389 8.90 20.84 -9.66
CA LYS A 389 9.20 20.59 -8.23
C LYS A 389 9.40 19.10 -7.95
N ALA A 390 8.66 18.24 -8.61
CA ALA A 390 8.85 16.80 -8.50
C ALA A 390 10.22 16.38 -9.10
N GLU A 391 10.58 16.89 -10.28
CA GLU A 391 11.88 16.65 -10.91
C GLU A 391 13.04 17.21 -10.05
N GLU A 392 12.89 18.41 -9.48
CA GLU A 392 13.90 19.02 -8.59
C GLU A 392 14.16 18.14 -7.34
N LEU A 393 13.10 17.64 -6.70
CA LEU A 393 13.24 16.75 -5.55
C LEU A 393 13.92 15.43 -5.95
N LEU A 394 13.45 14.80 -7.03
CA LEU A 394 14.02 13.54 -7.49
C LEU A 394 15.51 13.67 -7.82
N GLU A 395 15.93 14.76 -8.46
CA GLU A 395 17.35 15.01 -8.77
C GLU A 395 18.18 15.26 -7.52
N LYS A 396 17.64 16.00 -6.53
CA LYS A 396 18.29 16.20 -5.24
C LYS A 396 18.53 14.87 -4.51
N LEU A 397 17.51 14.01 -4.45
CA LEU A 397 17.61 12.70 -3.81
C LEU A 397 18.51 11.75 -4.60
N ARG A 398 18.46 11.80 -5.95
CA ARG A 398 19.34 11.03 -6.82
C ARG A 398 20.81 11.36 -6.57
N SER A 399 21.14 12.64 -6.55
CA SER A 399 22.50 13.11 -6.32
C SER A 399 23.02 12.68 -4.94
N ALA A 400 22.18 12.76 -3.90
CA ALA A 400 22.55 12.32 -2.55
C ALA A 400 22.74 10.80 -2.44
N SER A 401 22.02 10.02 -3.29
CA SER A 401 22.03 8.55 -3.22
C SER A 401 23.12 7.90 -4.09
N TRP A 402 23.65 8.61 -5.10
CA TRP A 402 24.48 8.00 -6.15
C TRP A 402 25.77 7.38 -5.61
N ASP A 403 26.57 8.14 -4.85
CA ASP A 403 27.86 7.65 -4.36
C ASP A 403 27.67 6.50 -3.36
N ALA A 404 26.62 6.55 -2.54
CA ALA A 404 26.25 5.46 -1.64
C ALA A 404 25.88 4.19 -2.43
N ALA A 405 25.12 4.32 -3.54
CA ALA A 405 24.74 3.19 -4.37
C ALA A 405 25.93 2.56 -5.12
N VAL A 406 26.89 3.38 -5.54
CA VAL A 406 28.18 2.90 -6.10
C VAL A 406 28.91 2.07 -5.06
N GLN A 407 29.02 2.61 -3.81
CA GLN A 407 29.66 1.90 -2.70
C GLN A 407 28.92 0.60 -2.36
N ASP A 408 27.58 0.61 -2.30
CA ASP A 408 26.76 -0.59 -2.09
C ASP A 408 27.14 -1.70 -3.10
N THR A 409 27.30 -1.32 -4.36
CA THR A 409 27.63 -2.26 -5.45
C THR A 409 29.05 -2.80 -5.31
N GLU A 410 30.00 -1.96 -4.98
CA GLU A 410 31.40 -2.38 -4.75
C GLU A 410 31.52 -3.27 -3.50
N ASP A 411 30.78 -2.98 -2.45
CA ASP A 411 30.72 -3.82 -1.24
C ASP A 411 30.21 -5.25 -1.60
N LEU A 412 29.18 -5.37 -2.44
CA LEU A 412 28.68 -6.66 -2.91
C LEU A 412 29.71 -7.41 -3.74
N LYS A 413 30.38 -6.74 -4.67
CA LYS A 413 31.45 -7.34 -5.49
C LYS A 413 32.61 -7.84 -4.62
N ASN A 414 33.09 -7.00 -3.71
CA ASN A 414 34.19 -7.34 -2.83
C ASN A 414 33.84 -8.49 -1.91
N PHE A 415 32.61 -8.49 -1.36
CA PHE A 415 32.15 -9.57 -0.50
C PHE A 415 32.01 -10.89 -1.28
N SER A 416 31.33 -10.90 -2.41
CA SER A 416 31.15 -12.09 -3.23
C SER A 416 32.49 -12.67 -3.70
N LYS A 417 33.45 -11.81 -4.04
CA LYS A 417 34.82 -12.22 -4.37
C LYS A 417 35.54 -12.87 -3.19
N SER A 418 35.34 -12.32 -1.97
CA SER A 418 35.93 -12.91 -0.75
C SER A 418 35.35 -14.29 -0.43
N GLN A 419 34.12 -14.55 -0.89
CA GLN A 419 33.45 -15.84 -0.76
C GLN A 419 33.80 -16.81 -1.91
N GLY A 420 34.65 -16.41 -2.85
CA GLY A 420 35.09 -17.24 -3.98
C GLY A 420 34.04 -17.36 -5.10
N ALA A 421 33.08 -16.42 -5.18
CA ALA A 421 32.08 -16.43 -6.24
C ALA A 421 32.72 -16.21 -7.62
N VAL A 422 32.37 -17.05 -8.58
CA VAL A 422 32.90 -16.95 -9.96
C VAL A 422 32.29 -15.75 -10.71
N GLU A 423 31.12 -15.29 -10.29
CA GLU A 423 30.40 -14.16 -10.83
C GLU A 423 30.76 -12.79 -10.20
N ALA A 424 31.68 -12.76 -9.23
CA ALA A 424 31.96 -11.57 -8.43
C ALA A 424 32.33 -10.32 -9.23
N ASP A 425 33.09 -10.48 -10.34
CA ASP A 425 33.49 -9.38 -11.19
C ASP A 425 32.37 -8.96 -12.19
N ASP A 426 31.32 -9.80 -12.38
CA ASP A 426 30.19 -9.57 -13.29
C ASP A 426 28.86 -9.99 -12.62
N LEU A 427 28.52 -9.32 -11.53
CA LEU A 427 27.26 -9.54 -10.83
C LEU A 427 26.08 -9.12 -11.71
N SER A 428 25.14 -10.03 -11.85
CA SER A 428 23.87 -9.79 -12.55
C SER A 428 22.72 -9.53 -11.56
N HIS A 429 21.59 -9.04 -12.06
CA HIS A 429 20.43 -8.70 -11.23
C HIS A 429 19.93 -9.86 -10.37
N TRP A 430 19.99 -11.11 -10.84
CA TRP A 430 19.62 -12.31 -10.06
C TRP A 430 20.64 -12.69 -8.98
N ASP A 431 21.80 -12.01 -8.92
CA ASP A 431 22.83 -12.23 -7.90
C ASP A 431 22.73 -11.19 -6.77
N LEU A 432 22.12 -10.01 -7.05
CA LEU A 432 22.13 -8.89 -6.12
C LEU A 432 21.45 -9.21 -4.80
N ASN A 433 20.24 -9.79 -4.84
CA ASN A 433 19.53 -10.12 -3.60
C ASN A 433 20.22 -11.26 -2.85
N PHE A 434 20.78 -12.24 -3.58
CA PHE A 434 21.51 -13.35 -2.99
C PHE A 434 22.74 -12.89 -2.22
N TRP A 435 23.59 -12.09 -2.85
CA TRP A 435 24.79 -11.56 -2.21
C TRP A 435 24.51 -10.48 -1.18
N SER A 436 23.43 -9.71 -1.37
CA SER A 436 22.98 -8.73 -0.36
C SER A 436 22.60 -9.39 0.96
N GLU A 437 21.84 -10.48 0.90
CA GLU A 437 21.44 -11.21 2.11
C GLU A 437 22.67 -11.74 2.86
N ARG A 438 23.61 -12.37 2.16
CA ARG A 438 24.86 -12.87 2.76
C ARG A 438 25.77 -11.76 3.29
N LEU A 439 25.85 -10.65 2.59
CA LEU A 439 26.59 -9.48 3.08
C LEU A 439 25.93 -8.92 4.33
N ARG A 440 24.60 -8.84 4.36
CA ARG A 440 23.82 -8.39 5.52
C ARG A 440 24.05 -9.29 6.72
N GLU A 441 23.93 -10.62 6.51
CA GLU A 441 24.24 -11.63 7.53
C GLU A 441 25.67 -11.48 8.05
N SER A 442 26.65 -11.37 7.16
CA SER A 442 28.07 -11.25 7.54
C SER A 442 28.40 -9.93 8.25
N LYS A 443 27.79 -8.81 7.82
CA LYS A 443 28.12 -7.47 8.32
C LYS A 443 27.45 -7.16 9.65
N TYR A 444 26.23 -7.63 9.82
CA TYR A 444 25.39 -7.31 10.96
C TYR A 444 25.12 -8.51 11.87
N ASP A 445 25.54 -9.71 11.47
CA ASP A 445 25.25 -10.96 12.20
C ASP A 445 23.75 -11.13 12.43
N ILE A 446 22.96 -10.95 11.37
CA ILE A 446 21.49 -11.08 11.36
C ILE A 446 21.11 -12.14 10.34
N ASN A 447 20.34 -13.13 10.80
CA ASN A 447 19.67 -14.10 9.94
C ASN A 447 18.16 -13.84 9.97
N GLU A 448 17.55 -13.57 8.81
CA GLU A 448 16.13 -13.26 8.74
C GLU A 448 15.24 -14.41 9.18
N GLU A 449 15.63 -15.65 8.88
CA GLU A 449 14.88 -16.83 9.31
C GLU A 449 14.94 -17.06 10.83
N GLU A 450 16.01 -16.62 11.49
CA GLU A 450 16.10 -16.64 12.96
C GLU A 450 15.28 -15.52 13.61
N LEU A 451 14.96 -14.46 12.87
CA LEU A 451 14.10 -13.38 13.31
C LEU A 451 12.61 -13.73 13.22
N ARG A 452 12.19 -14.46 12.18
CA ARG A 452 10.77 -14.78 11.92
C ARG A 452 10.03 -15.34 13.15
N PRO A 453 10.60 -16.23 13.99
CA PRO A 453 9.94 -16.70 15.19
C PRO A 453 9.50 -15.62 16.18
N TYR A 454 10.14 -14.47 16.15
CA TYR A 454 9.80 -13.31 16.99
C TYR A 454 8.67 -12.45 16.39
N PHE A 455 8.40 -12.57 15.09
CA PHE A 455 7.41 -11.76 14.38
C PHE A 455 6.19 -12.58 13.95
N SER A 456 5.50 -13.20 14.92
CA SER A 456 4.22 -13.83 14.60
C SER A 456 3.14 -12.76 14.41
N LEU A 457 2.30 -12.90 13.37
CA LEU A 457 1.25 -11.93 13.05
C LEU A 457 0.39 -11.50 14.25
N PRO A 458 -0.10 -12.41 15.12
CA PRO A 458 -0.89 -11.99 16.28
C PRO A 458 -0.13 -11.11 17.28
N LYS A 459 1.18 -11.33 17.44
CA LYS A 459 2.02 -10.52 18.34
C LYS A 459 2.31 -9.15 17.73
N VAL A 460 2.61 -9.11 16.45
CA VAL A 460 2.83 -7.86 15.71
C VAL A 460 1.60 -6.99 15.76
N MET A 461 0.40 -7.55 15.47
CA MET A 461 -0.85 -6.79 15.55
C MET A 461 -1.15 -6.29 16.97
N GLY A 462 -0.94 -7.12 17.98
CA GLY A 462 -1.12 -6.71 19.37
C GLY A 462 -0.22 -5.55 19.78
N GLY A 463 1.05 -5.57 19.38
CA GLY A 463 2.00 -4.49 19.64
C GLY A 463 1.67 -3.22 18.84
N LEU A 464 1.27 -3.37 17.56
CA LEU A 464 0.79 -2.26 16.73
C LEU A 464 -0.42 -1.55 17.35
N PHE A 465 -1.39 -2.30 17.87
CA PHE A 465 -2.55 -1.72 18.54
C PHE A 465 -2.18 -1.02 19.86
N SER A 466 -1.19 -1.57 20.58
CA SER A 466 -0.65 -0.91 21.78
C SER A 466 0.05 0.41 21.44
N LEU A 467 0.82 0.44 20.36
CA LEU A 467 1.43 1.67 19.83
C LEU A 467 0.37 2.70 19.45
N ALA A 468 -0.67 2.29 18.71
CA ALA A 468 -1.77 3.17 18.32
C ALA A 468 -2.53 3.74 19.55
N LYS A 469 -2.67 2.94 20.60
CA LYS A 469 -3.24 3.40 21.88
C LYS A 469 -2.36 4.47 22.51
N MET A 470 -1.08 4.25 22.58
CA MET A 470 -0.12 5.19 23.17
C MET A 470 -0.04 6.49 22.37
N LEU A 471 0.12 6.41 21.05
CA LEU A 471 0.27 7.60 20.18
C LEU A 471 -1.04 8.38 20.02
N PHE A 472 -2.14 7.66 19.82
CA PHE A 472 -3.38 8.28 19.34
C PHE A 472 -4.55 8.14 20.33
N GLY A 473 -4.36 7.47 21.46
CA GLY A 473 -5.42 7.32 22.47
C GLY A 473 -6.63 6.55 21.94
N ILE A 474 -6.43 5.48 21.17
CA ILE A 474 -7.49 4.62 20.64
C ILE A 474 -7.33 3.19 21.14
N ASP A 475 -8.45 2.51 21.35
CA ASP A 475 -8.49 1.09 21.64
C ASP A 475 -8.99 0.32 20.40
N ILE A 476 -8.36 -0.80 20.08
CA ILE A 476 -8.72 -1.65 18.94
C ILE A 476 -9.03 -3.03 19.44
N GLU A 477 -10.26 -3.48 19.19
CA GLU A 477 -10.77 -4.76 19.68
C GLU A 477 -11.25 -5.63 18.51
N PRO A 478 -11.07 -6.97 18.59
CA PRO A 478 -11.67 -7.89 17.64
C PRO A 478 -13.21 -7.74 17.64
N ALA A 479 -13.78 -7.70 16.44
CA ALA A 479 -15.22 -7.62 16.21
C ALA A 479 -15.67 -8.68 15.17
N ASP A 480 -14.94 -9.81 15.12
CA ASP A 480 -15.24 -10.91 14.21
C ASP A 480 -16.69 -11.40 14.38
N GLY A 481 -17.36 -11.61 13.25
CA GLY A 481 -18.78 -12.01 13.24
C GLY A 481 -19.78 -10.85 13.27
N LEU A 482 -19.33 -9.61 13.52
CA LEU A 482 -20.19 -8.43 13.41
C LEU A 482 -20.44 -8.03 11.94
N ALA A 483 -19.47 -8.24 11.06
CA ALA A 483 -19.55 -7.92 9.66
C ALA A 483 -19.27 -9.13 8.78
N PRO A 484 -19.94 -9.25 7.60
CA PRO A 484 -19.64 -10.27 6.61
C PRO A 484 -18.23 -10.15 6.05
N VAL A 485 -17.55 -11.28 5.81
CA VAL A 485 -16.21 -11.34 5.25
C VAL A 485 -16.18 -12.20 3.98
N TRP A 486 -15.22 -11.94 3.08
CA TRP A 486 -15.06 -12.66 1.80
C TRP A 486 -14.22 -13.93 1.90
N ASN A 487 -13.44 -14.08 2.98
CA ASN A 487 -12.60 -15.25 3.24
C ASN A 487 -12.49 -15.48 4.76
N ASN A 488 -12.31 -16.73 5.18
CA ASN A 488 -12.23 -17.11 6.61
C ASN A 488 -11.01 -16.55 7.35
N ASP A 489 -9.96 -16.18 6.60
CA ASP A 489 -8.74 -15.60 7.18
C ASP A 489 -8.88 -14.10 7.48
N VAL A 490 -9.92 -13.46 6.96
CA VAL A 490 -10.18 -12.03 7.17
C VAL A 490 -10.66 -11.80 8.59
N ARG A 491 -10.07 -10.80 9.24
CA ARG A 491 -10.43 -10.33 10.57
C ARG A 491 -11.18 -9.01 10.49
N PHE A 492 -12.04 -8.78 11.44
CA PHE A 492 -12.77 -7.52 11.56
C PHE A 492 -12.52 -6.91 12.93
N TYR A 493 -12.27 -5.60 12.97
CA TYR A 493 -11.90 -4.87 14.17
C TYR A 493 -12.78 -3.65 14.36
N CYS A 494 -13.05 -3.33 15.65
CA CYS A 494 -13.69 -2.09 16.10
C CYS A 494 -12.62 -1.17 16.70
N VAL A 495 -12.59 0.08 16.27
CA VAL A 495 -11.74 1.15 16.82
C VAL A 495 -12.59 2.00 17.74
N LYS A 496 -12.14 2.21 18.98
CA LYS A 496 -12.84 2.97 20.02
C LYS A 496 -12.01 4.16 20.47
N ASP A 497 -12.70 5.19 20.90
CA ASP A 497 -12.07 6.33 21.60
C ASP A 497 -11.76 5.99 23.08
N THR A 498 -11.15 6.93 23.79
CA THR A 498 -10.82 6.81 25.22
C THR A 498 -12.04 6.66 26.12
N ALA A 499 -13.24 6.98 25.63
CA ALA A 499 -14.51 6.78 26.35
C ALA A 499 -15.12 5.40 26.09
N GLY A 500 -14.48 4.58 25.26
CA GLY A 500 -14.96 3.26 24.86
C GLY A 500 -16.04 3.28 23.77
N SER A 501 -16.27 4.44 23.13
CA SER A 501 -17.25 4.57 22.05
C SER A 501 -16.63 4.15 20.72
N PRO A 502 -17.33 3.36 19.87
CA PRO A 502 -16.87 3.08 18.52
C PRO A 502 -16.72 4.37 17.72
N ILE A 503 -15.59 4.51 17.02
CA ILE A 503 -15.28 5.64 16.12
C ILE A 503 -15.01 5.20 14.70
N ALA A 504 -14.63 3.93 14.47
CA ALA A 504 -14.36 3.36 13.16
C ALA A 504 -14.35 1.83 13.21
N TYR A 505 -14.27 1.22 12.03
CA TYR A 505 -14.08 -0.21 11.86
C TYR A 505 -13.08 -0.48 10.72
N PHE A 506 -12.47 -1.67 10.70
CA PHE A 506 -11.70 -2.11 9.55
C PHE A 506 -11.65 -3.63 9.39
N TYR A 507 -11.56 -4.05 8.15
CA TYR A 507 -11.23 -5.42 7.75
C TYR A 507 -9.72 -5.56 7.60
N PHE A 508 -9.20 -6.73 7.93
CA PHE A 508 -7.81 -7.09 7.72
C PHE A 508 -7.69 -8.44 7.03
N ASP A 509 -7.18 -8.44 5.81
CA ASP A 509 -6.93 -9.63 4.99
C ASP A 509 -5.41 -9.85 4.86
N PRO A 510 -4.79 -10.69 5.71
CA PRO A 510 -3.33 -10.69 5.85
C PRO A 510 -2.60 -11.49 4.78
N TYR A 511 -3.14 -12.62 4.29
CA TYR A 511 -2.32 -13.64 3.65
C TYR A 511 -2.33 -13.60 2.13
N SER A 512 -1.20 -14.01 1.54
CA SER A 512 -1.09 -14.25 0.10
C SER A 512 -1.96 -15.44 -0.32
N ARG A 513 -2.75 -15.25 -1.36
CA ARG A 513 -3.57 -16.28 -2.02
C ARG A 513 -3.46 -16.13 -3.54
N PRO A 514 -2.33 -16.50 -4.16
CA PRO A 514 -2.02 -16.17 -5.56
C PRO A 514 -3.04 -16.71 -6.57
N SER A 515 -3.86 -17.70 -6.19
CA SER A 515 -4.92 -18.25 -7.06
C SER A 515 -6.10 -17.32 -7.28
N GLU A 516 -6.37 -16.42 -6.33
CA GLU A 516 -7.58 -15.58 -6.34
C GLU A 516 -7.36 -14.13 -5.91
N LYS A 517 -6.21 -13.81 -5.31
CA LYS A 517 -5.92 -12.50 -4.74
C LYS A 517 -4.77 -11.82 -5.47
N ARG A 518 -4.96 -10.56 -5.78
CA ARG A 518 -3.93 -9.69 -6.37
C ARG A 518 -2.73 -9.57 -5.44
N GLY A 519 -1.52 -9.52 -6.01
CA GLY A 519 -0.29 -9.27 -5.27
C GLY A 519 -0.14 -7.81 -4.84
N GLY A 520 0.80 -7.56 -3.93
CA GLY A 520 1.03 -6.27 -3.29
C GLY A 520 0.23 -6.14 -1.99
N ALA A 521 0.37 -5.01 -1.33
CA ALA A 521 -0.46 -4.63 -0.20
C ALA A 521 -1.17 -3.32 -0.53
N TRP A 522 -2.31 -3.08 0.08
CA TRP A 522 -3.06 -1.84 -0.07
C TRP A 522 -4.08 -1.67 1.04
N MET A 523 -4.33 -0.43 1.37
CA MET A 523 -5.51 0.00 2.09
C MET A 523 -6.51 0.61 1.11
N ASP A 524 -7.81 0.40 1.34
CA ASP A 524 -8.85 1.11 0.61
C ASP A 524 -10.02 1.45 1.52
N GLU A 525 -10.78 2.44 1.13
CA GLU A 525 -12.00 2.84 1.79
C GLU A 525 -13.13 1.85 1.53
N VAL A 526 -13.88 1.51 2.56
CA VAL A 526 -15.16 0.80 2.44
C VAL A 526 -16.32 1.78 2.49
N VAL A 527 -16.38 2.61 3.51
CA VAL A 527 -17.31 3.75 3.62
C VAL A 527 -16.63 4.91 4.33
N ALA A 528 -16.92 6.13 3.90
CA ALA A 528 -16.44 7.34 4.53
C ALA A 528 -17.26 7.72 5.76
N ARG A 529 -16.64 8.47 6.69
CA ARG A 529 -17.36 9.19 7.72
C ARG A 529 -18.20 10.28 7.05
N SER A 530 -19.47 10.39 7.41
CA SER A 530 -20.39 11.34 6.78
C SER A 530 -21.54 11.70 7.70
N ARG A 531 -21.81 13.01 7.80
CA ARG A 531 -23.01 13.55 8.46
C ARG A 531 -24.24 13.41 7.56
N ALA A 532 -24.08 13.67 6.24
CA ALA A 532 -25.19 13.60 5.28
C ALA A 532 -25.77 12.17 5.15
N LEU A 533 -24.96 11.16 5.51
CA LEU A 533 -25.31 9.74 5.49
C LEU A 533 -25.58 9.18 6.90
N SER A 534 -25.85 10.04 7.87
CA SER A 534 -26.29 9.65 9.19
C SER A 534 -27.62 8.90 9.12
N ARG A 535 -27.71 7.74 9.83
CA ARG A 535 -28.95 6.96 9.87
C ARG A 535 -29.96 7.48 10.88
N ASP A 536 -29.49 8.01 11.99
CA ASP A 536 -30.32 8.54 13.08
C ASP A 536 -30.48 10.07 13.05
N GLY A 537 -29.79 10.73 12.10
CA GLY A 537 -29.76 12.18 11.97
C GLY A 537 -29.00 12.92 13.08
N THR A 538 -28.40 12.18 14.04
CA THR A 538 -27.71 12.77 15.19
C THR A 538 -26.21 12.52 15.22
N LYS A 539 -25.76 11.37 14.70
CA LYS A 539 -24.35 11.00 14.65
C LYS A 539 -23.90 10.75 13.21
N ALA A 540 -22.71 11.19 12.88
CA ALA A 540 -22.13 10.85 11.59
C ALA A 540 -22.02 9.31 11.42
N ARG A 541 -22.18 8.83 10.18
CA ARG A 541 -21.82 7.46 9.81
C ARG A 541 -20.32 7.25 10.08
N LEU A 542 -19.98 6.14 10.71
CA LEU A 542 -18.57 5.83 11.04
C LEU A 542 -17.81 5.31 9.82
N PRO A 543 -16.54 5.68 9.68
CA PRO A 543 -15.70 5.20 8.58
C PRO A 543 -15.35 3.72 8.75
N ILE A 544 -15.24 3.02 7.62
CA ILE A 544 -14.79 1.64 7.54
C ILE A 544 -13.70 1.56 6.49
N ALA A 545 -12.59 0.92 6.84
CA ALA A 545 -11.47 0.65 5.94
C ALA A 545 -11.30 -0.86 5.70
N HIS A 546 -10.57 -1.24 4.67
CA HIS A 546 -9.94 -2.54 4.61
C HIS A 546 -8.45 -2.42 4.34
N MET A 547 -7.70 -3.24 5.06
CA MET A 547 -6.27 -3.46 4.88
C MET A 547 -6.07 -4.82 4.25
N VAL A 548 -5.37 -4.87 3.14
CA VAL A 548 -5.09 -6.11 2.41
C VAL A 548 -3.60 -6.26 2.25
N CYS A 549 -3.05 -7.36 2.77
CA CYS A 549 -1.64 -7.72 2.66
C CYS A 549 -1.48 -9.03 1.89
N ASN A 550 -0.27 -9.36 1.51
CA ASN A 550 0.09 -10.61 0.89
C ASN A 550 1.26 -11.26 1.64
N GLN A 551 1.08 -11.42 2.95
CA GLN A 551 2.07 -11.97 3.85
C GLN A 551 2.19 -13.48 3.71
N THR A 552 3.30 -14.01 4.23
CA THR A 552 3.53 -15.45 4.34
C THR A 552 2.40 -16.07 5.15
N PRO A 553 1.63 -17.01 4.59
CA PRO A 553 0.54 -17.67 5.33
C PRO A 553 1.09 -18.61 6.41
N PRO A 554 0.24 -19.08 7.33
CA PRO A 554 0.59 -20.14 8.26
C PRO A 554 1.10 -21.39 7.54
N VAL A 555 2.14 -22.04 8.07
CA VAL A 555 2.73 -23.25 7.48
C VAL A 555 2.64 -24.39 8.49
N GLY A 556 1.89 -25.43 8.17
CA GLY A 556 1.62 -26.53 9.08
C GLY A 556 0.90 -26.08 10.35
N ASN A 557 1.48 -26.35 11.53
CA ASN A 557 0.94 -25.91 12.82
C ASN A 557 1.53 -24.58 13.32
N LYS A 558 2.40 -23.93 12.53
CA LYS A 558 3.02 -22.67 12.91
C LYS A 558 2.14 -21.51 12.47
N PRO A 559 2.00 -20.44 13.27
CA PRO A 559 1.32 -19.23 12.83
C PRO A 559 2.06 -18.59 11.66
N SER A 560 1.48 -17.59 11.06
CA SER A 560 2.21 -16.73 10.12
C SER A 560 3.40 -16.10 10.84
N LEU A 561 4.60 -16.46 10.40
CA LEU A 561 5.87 -15.94 10.88
C LEU A 561 6.41 -14.97 9.81
N MET A 562 6.41 -13.70 10.15
CA MET A 562 6.67 -12.62 9.22
C MET A 562 8.17 -12.34 9.07
N THR A 563 8.59 -11.92 7.88
CA THR A 563 9.84 -11.18 7.73
C THR A 563 9.71 -9.79 8.37
N PHE A 564 10.82 -9.17 8.69
CA PHE A 564 10.79 -7.79 9.20
C PHE A 564 10.16 -6.82 8.17
N ARG A 565 10.39 -7.04 6.89
CA ARG A 565 9.76 -6.28 5.81
C ARG A 565 8.24 -6.46 5.76
N GLU A 566 7.72 -7.66 6.02
CA GLU A 566 6.27 -7.87 6.13
C GLU A 566 5.69 -7.13 7.34
N VAL A 567 6.46 -6.97 8.43
CA VAL A 567 6.08 -6.13 9.57
C VAL A 567 5.99 -4.66 9.15
N GLU A 568 7.01 -4.13 8.46
CA GLU A 568 6.99 -2.76 7.93
C GLU A 568 5.76 -2.53 7.03
N THR A 569 5.42 -3.49 6.17
CA THR A 569 4.24 -3.41 5.30
C THR A 569 2.94 -3.31 6.09
N VAL A 570 2.77 -4.07 7.17
CA VAL A 570 1.56 -3.96 8.02
C VAL A 570 1.47 -2.60 8.68
N PHE A 571 2.58 -2.06 9.16
CA PHE A 571 2.62 -0.71 9.74
C PHE A 571 2.27 0.35 8.70
N HIS A 572 2.76 0.20 7.47
CA HIS A 572 2.45 1.06 6.35
C HIS A 572 0.94 1.10 6.06
N GLU A 573 0.33 -0.06 5.78
CA GLU A 573 -1.10 -0.15 5.47
C GLU A 573 -1.98 0.33 6.64
N PHE A 574 -1.51 0.08 7.86
CA PHE A 574 -2.20 0.58 9.05
C PHE A 574 -2.13 2.11 9.15
N GLY A 575 -1.06 2.75 8.68
CA GLY A 575 -0.95 4.21 8.59
C GLY A 575 -2.02 4.81 7.69
N HIS A 576 -2.27 4.22 6.51
CA HIS A 576 -3.39 4.61 5.65
C HIS A 576 -4.74 4.40 6.33
N ALA A 577 -4.92 3.24 6.98
CA ALA A 577 -6.16 2.95 7.71
C ALA A 577 -6.40 3.97 8.84
N LEU A 578 -5.36 4.38 9.57
CA LEU A 578 -5.44 5.42 10.59
C LEU A 578 -5.91 6.76 10.00
N GLN A 579 -5.39 7.16 8.84
CA GLN A 579 -5.81 8.38 8.14
C GLN A 579 -7.31 8.36 7.84
N HIS A 580 -7.82 7.21 7.39
CA HIS A 580 -9.25 7.05 7.11
C HIS A 580 -10.09 6.98 8.38
N MET A 581 -9.66 6.22 9.38
CA MET A 581 -10.43 5.90 10.57
C MET A 581 -10.48 7.03 11.61
N LEU A 582 -9.41 7.83 11.73
CA LEU A 582 -9.29 8.85 12.77
C LEU A 582 -9.74 10.24 12.33
N THR A 583 -10.29 10.34 11.13
CA THR A 583 -10.84 11.60 10.63
C THR A 583 -11.95 12.14 11.53
N LYS A 584 -11.94 13.44 11.75
CA LYS A 584 -13.01 14.20 12.39
C LYS A 584 -13.86 14.99 11.39
N GLN A 585 -13.55 14.86 10.09
CA GLN A 585 -14.33 15.51 9.05
C GLN A 585 -15.66 14.80 8.87
N ASP A 586 -16.75 15.55 9.08
CA ASP A 586 -18.11 15.06 8.90
C ASP A 586 -18.65 15.26 7.46
N GLU A 587 -17.93 16.01 6.65
CA GLU A 587 -18.22 16.23 5.23
C GLU A 587 -17.59 15.09 4.42
N GLY A 588 -18.39 14.13 3.95
CA GLY A 588 -17.92 12.88 3.39
C GLY A 588 -17.03 13.00 2.14
N LEU A 589 -17.13 14.12 1.40
CA LEU A 589 -16.31 14.36 0.21
C LEU A 589 -14.83 14.70 0.52
N VAL A 590 -14.50 15.02 1.77
CA VAL A 590 -13.12 15.29 2.24
C VAL A 590 -12.79 14.52 3.53
N SER A 591 -13.56 13.51 3.85
CA SER A 591 -13.40 12.69 5.05
C SER A 591 -12.41 11.56 4.83
N GLY A 592 -11.58 11.28 5.84
CA GLY A 592 -10.59 10.21 5.78
C GLY A 592 -9.52 10.47 4.73
N ILE A 593 -9.36 9.55 3.79
CA ILE A 593 -8.41 9.69 2.69
C ILE A 593 -8.98 10.53 1.52
N ARG A 594 -10.29 10.78 1.50
CA ARG A 594 -10.92 11.56 0.43
C ARG A 594 -10.44 13.00 0.42
N GLY A 595 -10.15 13.54 -0.75
CA GLY A 595 -9.76 14.94 -0.94
C GLY A 595 -8.35 15.30 -0.50
N ILE A 596 -7.55 14.33 -0.02
CA ILE A 596 -6.12 14.50 0.20
C ILE A 596 -5.41 14.47 -1.16
N GLU A 597 -4.48 15.37 -1.38
CA GLU A 597 -3.62 15.37 -2.55
C GLU A 597 -2.81 14.07 -2.60
N TRP A 598 -2.80 13.44 -3.77
CA TRP A 598 -2.25 12.08 -3.94
C TRP A 598 -0.78 11.97 -3.53
N ASP A 599 -0.01 13.03 -3.67
CA ASP A 599 1.40 13.10 -3.26
C ASP A 599 1.61 13.33 -1.75
N ALA A 600 0.52 13.50 -0.98
CA ALA A 600 0.55 13.50 0.48
C ALA A 600 -0.05 12.24 1.10
N VAL A 601 -0.69 11.38 0.32
CA VAL A 601 -1.45 10.22 0.83
C VAL A 601 -0.57 9.22 1.58
N GLU A 602 0.71 9.12 1.21
CA GLU A 602 1.69 8.23 1.83
C GLU A 602 2.33 8.79 3.12
N LEU A 603 1.98 10.01 3.54
CA LEU A 603 2.54 10.59 4.76
C LEU A 603 2.26 9.72 6.01
N PRO A 604 1.02 9.30 6.31
CA PRO A 604 0.76 8.51 7.51
C PRO A 604 1.29 7.08 7.41
N SER A 605 1.27 6.48 6.23
CA SER A 605 1.76 5.11 6.01
C SER A 605 3.26 5.01 6.25
N GLN A 606 4.05 5.83 5.58
CA GLN A 606 5.50 5.88 5.76
C GLN A 606 5.92 6.41 7.13
N PHE A 607 5.11 7.26 7.76
CA PHE A 607 5.33 7.67 9.14
C PHE A 607 5.27 6.47 10.10
N MET A 608 4.31 5.58 9.92
CA MET A 608 4.18 4.39 10.78
C MET A 608 5.34 3.42 10.62
N GLU A 609 5.97 3.30 9.45
CA GLU A 609 7.15 2.46 9.24
C GLU A 609 8.32 2.82 10.17
N ASN A 610 8.51 4.11 10.50
CA ASN A 610 9.59 4.55 11.38
C ASN A 610 9.50 3.93 12.77
N TRP A 611 8.29 3.65 13.26
CA TRP A 611 8.06 3.03 14.56
C TRP A 611 8.53 1.58 14.63
N CYS A 612 8.71 0.89 13.50
CA CYS A 612 9.29 -0.44 13.48
C CYS A 612 10.74 -0.46 14.00
N TYR A 613 11.44 0.67 13.94
CA TYR A 613 12.82 0.82 14.43
C TYR A 613 12.91 1.46 15.82
N HIS A 614 11.78 1.94 16.36
CA HIS A 614 11.74 2.46 17.72
C HIS A 614 11.85 1.30 18.72
N ARG A 615 12.79 1.43 19.69
CA ARG A 615 13.15 0.33 20.57
C ARG A 615 11.96 -0.32 21.28
N ASP A 616 11.18 0.48 21.98
CA ASP A 616 10.09 -0.04 22.81
C ASP A 616 8.95 -0.62 21.95
N THR A 617 8.70 -0.03 20.78
CA THR A 617 7.78 -0.57 19.78
C THR A 617 8.25 -1.94 19.29
N LEU A 618 9.51 -2.03 18.82
CA LEU A 618 10.05 -3.29 18.31
C LEU A 618 10.05 -4.37 19.39
N MET A 619 10.48 -4.07 20.61
CA MET A 619 10.47 -5.02 21.73
C MET A 619 9.05 -5.45 22.13
N SER A 620 8.04 -4.64 21.89
CA SER A 620 6.64 -4.98 22.16
C SER A 620 6.07 -5.98 21.14
N ILE A 621 6.45 -5.84 19.86
CA ILE A 621 5.98 -6.68 18.75
C ILE A 621 6.84 -7.94 18.55
N ALA A 622 8.13 -7.88 18.86
CA ALA A 622 9.10 -8.94 18.62
C ALA A 622 9.16 -9.91 19.79
N LYS A 623 8.22 -10.87 19.81
CA LYS A 623 8.14 -11.91 20.86
C LYS A 623 8.06 -13.28 20.24
N HIS A 624 8.95 -14.18 20.67
CA HIS A 624 9.02 -15.55 20.17
C HIS A 624 7.67 -16.24 20.31
N TYR A 625 7.18 -16.85 19.23
CA TYR A 625 5.80 -17.35 19.14
C TYR A 625 5.51 -18.54 20.08
N GLU A 626 6.53 -19.35 20.42
CA GLU A 626 6.40 -20.48 21.34
C GLU A 626 6.72 -20.10 22.79
N THR A 627 7.87 -19.44 23.02
CA THR A 627 8.37 -19.17 24.38
C THR A 627 7.84 -17.86 24.96
N GLY A 628 7.42 -16.92 24.11
CA GLY A 628 7.03 -15.58 24.52
C GLY A 628 8.20 -14.66 24.90
N GLU A 629 9.43 -15.13 24.77
CA GLU A 629 10.62 -14.32 25.01
C GLU A 629 10.73 -13.16 24.03
N THR A 630 11.12 -12.00 24.55
CA THR A 630 11.34 -10.82 23.74
C THR A 630 12.64 -10.95 22.95
N LEU A 631 12.68 -10.33 21.77
CA LEU A 631 13.91 -10.25 20.95
C LEU A 631 15.10 -9.78 21.82
N PRO A 632 16.26 -10.43 21.75
CA PRO A 632 17.46 -9.99 22.45
C PRO A 632 17.88 -8.58 22.07
N GLU A 633 18.38 -7.81 23.04
CA GLU A 633 18.81 -6.41 22.83
C GLU A 633 19.91 -6.26 21.79
N ASP A 634 20.85 -7.19 21.75
CA ASP A 634 21.94 -7.19 20.76
C ASP A 634 21.41 -7.39 19.34
N VAL A 635 20.35 -8.19 19.17
CA VAL A 635 19.69 -8.40 17.88
C VAL A 635 18.92 -7.12 17.45
N TYR A 636 18.26 -6.44 18.39
CA TYR A 636 17.68 -5.12 18.12
C TYR A 636 18.72 -4.12 17.61
N LEU A 637 19.86 -4.01 18.28
CA LEU A 637 20.94 -3.09 17.88
C LEU A 637 21.48 -3.43 16.48
N LYS A 638 21.57 -4.70 16.14
CA LYS A 638 21.94 -5.17 14.81
C LYS A 638 20.91 -4.77 13.76
N LEU A 639 19.61 -4.95 14.05
CA LEU A 639 18.53 -4.53 13.16
C LEU A 639 18.55 -3.03 12.86
N VAL A 640 18.71 -2.21 13.89
CA VAL A 640 18.83 -0.76 13.72
C VAL A 640 20.07 -0.39 12.90
N ALA A 641 21.22 -1.04 13.16
CA ALA A 641 22.43 -0.84 12.37
C ALA A 641 22.25 -1.22 10.90
N ALA A 642 21.42 -2.21 10.62
CA ALA A 642 21.11 -2.65 9.25
C ALA A 642 20.09 -1.76 8.52
N ARG A 643 19.45 -0.79 9.18
CA ARG A 643 18.42 0.07 8.59
C ARG A 643 18.91 0.80 7.33
N THR A 644 20.13 1.25 7.32
CA THR A 644 20.73 1.99 6.19
C THR A 644 21.43 1.08 5.19
N PHE A 645 21.32 -0.25 5.35
CA PHE A 645 21.96 -1.20 4.45
C PHE A 645 21.43 -1.06 3.02
N ARG A 646 22.31 -0.72 2.09
CA ARG A 646 22.00 -0.47 0.69
C ARG A 646 20.98 0.64 0.44
N ALA A 647 20.85 1.60 1.36
CA ALA A 647 19.89 2.70 1.24
C ALA A 647 20.10 3.51 -0.05
N GLY A 648 21.35 3.69 -0.51
CA GLY A 648 21.67 4.35 -1.76
C GLY A 648 21.05 3.64 -2.96
N SER A 649 21.30 2.34 -3.09
CA SER A 649 20.76 1.50 -4.18
C SER A 649 19.23 1.42 -4.18
N LEU A 650 18.63 1.29 -2.99
CA LEU A 650 17.17 1.23 -2.83
C LEU A 650 16.50 2.56 -3.17
N SER A 651 17.09 3.67 -2.75
CA SER A 651 16.62 5.02 -3.08
C SER A 651 16.66 5.25 -4.61
N LEU A 652 17.78 4.95 -5.26
CA LEU A 652 17.91 5.09 -6.72
C LEU A 652 16.88 4.26 -7.49
N ARG A 653 16.54 3.06 -7.02
CA ARG A 653 15.51 2.23 -7.64
C ARG A 653 14.13 2.92 -7.64
N GLN A 654 13.74 3.52 -6.52
CA GLN A 654 12.47 4.25 -6.43
C GLN A 654 12.50 5.52 -7.29
N ILE A 655 13.64 6.22 -7.33
CA ILE A 655 13.84 7.41 -8.17
C ILE A 655 13.75 7.04 -9.65
N ARG A 656 14.31 5.87 -10.07
CA ARG A 656 14.11 5.37 -11.44
C ARG A 656 12.63 5.25 -11.79
N PHE A 657 11.84 4.59 -10.97
CA PHE A 657 10.42 4.39 -11.21
C PHE A 657 9.67 5.71 -11.34
N ALA A 658 9.94 6.65 -10.41
CA ALA A 658 9.34 7.98 -10.44
C ALA A 658 9.75 8.80 -11.67
N THR A 659 11.03 8.74 -12.05
CA THR A 659 11.53 9.49 -13.20
C THR A 659 11.01 8.90 -14.52
N VAL A 660 10.96 7.57 -14.65
CA VAL A 660 10.38 6.92 -15.84
C VAL A 660 8.90 7.29 -15.99
N ASP A 661 8.14 7.27 -14.89
CA ASP A 661 6.74 7.69 -14.89
C ASP A 661 6.57 9.13 -15.38
N LEU A 662 7.32 10.07 -14.80
CA LEU A 662 7.26 11.48 -15.24
C LEU A 662 7.69 11.66 -16.69
N GLU A 663 8.76 11.03 -17.13
CA GLU A 663 9.25 11.09 -18.52
C GLU A 663 8.22 10.56 -19.52
N LEU A 664 7.58 9.41 -19.22
CA LEU A 664 6.55 8.82 -20.07
C LEU A 664 5.30 9.71 -20.20
N HIS A 665 5.00 10.51 -19.19
CA HIS A 665 3.79 11.34 -19.16
C HIS A 665 4.03 12.83 -19.48
N SER A 666 5.29 13.28 -19.52
CA SER A 666 5.63 14.68 -19.80
C SER A 666 6.36 14.87 -21.14
N LYS A 667 7.38 14.04 -21.43
CA LYS A 667 8.32 14.25 -22.54
C LYS A 667 8.19 13.22 -23.65
N TYR A 668 7.79 12.01 -23.35
CA TYR A 668 7.63 10.93 -24.32
C TYR A 668 6.52 11.25 -25.34
N VAL A 669 6.81 10.96 -26.61
CA VAL A 669 5.88 11.14 -27.73
C VAL A 669 5.46 9.78 -28.26
N PRO A 670 4.23 9.31 -28.00
CA PRO A 670 3.74 8.05 -28.54
C PRO A 670 3.81 7.99 -30.06
N GLY A 671 4.42 6.92 -30.59
CA GLY A 671 4.67 6.78 -32.03
C GLY A 671 5.88 7.57 -32.58
N GLY A 672 6.65 8.19 -31.68
CA GLY A 672 7.92 8.84 -32.01
C GLY A 672 9.04 7.83 -32.31
N SER A 673 10.29 8.33 -32.36
CA SER A 673 11.47 7.50 -32.60
C SER A 673 11.98 6.74 -31.38
N GLU A 674 11.61 7.16 -30.17
CA GLU A 674 11.99 6.54 -28.89
C GLU A 674 10.88 5.59 -28.45
N THR A 675 11.21 4.37 -28.07
CA THR A 675 10.28 3.42 -27.47
C THR A 675 10.18 3.63 -25.95
N ILE A 676 9.15 3.08 -25.31
CA ILE A 676 9.03 3.13 -23.83
C ILE A 676 10.25 2.49 -23.14
N TYR A 677 10.85 1.49 -23.78
CA TYR A 677 12.04 0.82 -23.26
C TYR A 677 13.30 1.67 -23.44
N ASP A 678 13.40 2.49 -24.50
CA ASP A 678 14.48 3.45 -24.66
C ASP A 678 14.43 4.52 -23.58
N VAL A 679 13.23 4.99 -23.21
CA VAL A 679 13.04 5.92 -22.09
C VAL A 679 13.56 5.30 -20.80
N ASP A 680 13.14 4.07 -20.49
CA ASP A 680 13.59 3.36 -19.29
C ASP A 680 15.11 3.14 -19.28
N GLN A 681 15.70 2.72 -20.39
CA GLN A 681 17.14 2.55 -20.51
C GLN A 681 17.90 3.86 -20.35
N ARG A 682 17.36 4.98 -20.86
CA ARG A 682 17.97 6.31 -20.71
C ARG A 682 17.94 6.78 -19.27
N VAL A 683 16.81 6.65 -18.59
CA VAL A 683 16.64 7.03 -17.17
C VAL A 683 17.53 6.15 -16.29
N SER A 684 17.61 4.87 -16.59
CA SER A 684 18.40 3.90 -15.81
C SER A 684 19.89 4.22 -15.77
N LYS A 685 20.44 4.84 -16.82
CA LYS A 685 21.86 5.26 -16.84
C LYS A 685 22.22 6.21 -15.70
N GLY A 686 21.27 7.02 -15.25
CA GLY A 686 21.48 7.97 -14.16
C GLY A 686 20.95 7.49 -12.80
N THR A 687 20.19 6.38 -12.76
CA THR A 687 19.48 5.94 -11.57
C THR A 687 19.75 4.48 -11.17
N GLN A 688 20.62 3.79 -11.89
CA GLN A 688 21.09 2.44 -11.56
C GLN A 688 22.57 2.29 -11.80
N VAL A 689 23.30 1.73 -10.86
CA VAL A 689 24.75 1.43 -10.99
C VAL A 689 24.94 0.22 -11.89
N ILE A 690 24.10 -0.80 -11.76
CA ILE A 690 24.06 -1.95 -12.68
C ILE A 690 22.89 -1.72 -13.66
N PRO A 691 23.18 -1.52 -14.96
CA PRO A 691 22.14 -1.27 -15.96
C PRO A 691 21.13 -2.42 -16.04
N PRO A 692 19.85 -2.13 -16.35
CA PRO A 692 18.88 -3.18 -16.57
C PRO A 692 19.26 -4.07 -17.75
N LEU A 693 18.76 -5.31 -17.73
CA LEU A 693 18.95 -6.23 -18.85
C LEU A 693 18.27 -5.69 -20.11
N PRO A 694 18.80 -5.97 -21.30
CA PRO A 694 18.13 -5.62 -22.55
C PRO A 694 16.73 -6.23 -22.67
N GLU A 695 16.50 -7.38 -22.04
CA GLU A 695 15.24 -8.11 -22.00
C GLU A 695 14.29 -7.66 -20.86
N ASP A 696 14.73 -6.74 -20.02
CA ASP A 696 13.87 -6.21 -18.95
C ASP A 696 12.62 -5.55 -19.54
N ARG A 697 11.46 -5.95 -19.05
CA ARG A 697 10.13 -5.48 -19.46
C ARG A 697 9.29 -5.08 -18.26
N PHE A 698 9.93 -4.58 -17.20
CA PHE A 698 9.22 -4.28 -15.96
C PHE A 698 8.01 -3.35 -16.17
N LEU A 699 8.06 -2.47 -17.18
CA LEU A 699 6.94 -1.59 -17.52
C LEU A 699 5.65 -2.37 -17.84
N CYS A 700 5.77 -3.57 -18.42
CA CYS A 700 4.62 -4.42 -18.74
C CYS A 700 3.90 -4.96 -17.49
N SER A 701 4.54 -4.87 -16.33
CA SER A 701 3.95 -5.26 -15.03
C SER A 701 3.89 -4.09 -14.03
N PHE A 702 4.10 -2.86 -14.49
CA PHE A 702 4.09 -1.68 -13.64
C PHE A 702 2.67 -1.13 -13.44
N SER A 703 1.86 -1.89 -12.73
CA SER A 703 0.44 -1.58 -12.49
C SER A 703 0.22 -0.20 -11.87
N HIS A 704 1.12 0.28 -11.01
CA HIS A 704 0.98 1.59 -10.35
C HIS A 704 0.63 2.71 -11.32
N ILE A 705 1.36 2.82 -12.44
CA ILE A 705 1.17 3.92 -13.38
C ILE A 705 0.20 3.61 -14.52
N PHE A 706 -0.10 2.33 -14.79
CA PHE A 706 -0.97 1.96 -15.90
C PHE A 706 -2.37 1.49 -15.48
N ALA A 707 -2.54 1.07 -14.21
CA ALA A 707 -3.80 0.57 -13.66
C ALA A 707 -4.11 1.06 -12.23
N GLY A 708 -3.09 1.52 -11.48
CA GLY A 708 -3.18 1.79 -10.04
C GLY A 708 -3.36 3.26 -9.64
N GLY A 709 -3.63 4.18 -10.57
CA GLY A 709 -3.89 5.59 -10.22
C GLY A 709 -2.64 6.49 -10.05
N TYR A 710 -1.42 5.92 -10.13
CA TYR A 710 -0.16 6.67 -9.96
C TYR A 710 0.43 7.24 -11.27
N ALA A 711 -0.36 7.39 -12.32
CA ALA A 711 0.09 7.96 -13.59
C ALA A 711 0.59 9.40 -13.43
N ALA A 712 1.84 9.67 -13.79
CA ALA A 712 2.56 10.90 -13.46
C ALA A 712 2.43 11.25 -11.98
N GLY A 713 2.54 10.24 -11.12
CA GLY A 713 2.30 10.34 -9.70
C GLY A 713 3.15 9.41 -8.85
N TYR A 714 4.01 8.57 -9.44
CA TYR A 714 4.86 7.65 -8.67
C TYR A 714 5.90 8.40 -7.80
N TYR A 715 6.26 9.62 -8.17
CA TYR A 715 7.12 10.48 -7.35
C TYR A 715 6.53 10.73 -5.96
N SER A 716 5.22 10.56 -5.78
CA SER A 716 4.49 10.75 -4.52
C SER A 716 5.11 9.96 -3.36
N TYR A 717 5.65 8.76 -3.62
CA TYR A 717 6.35 7.99 -2.61
C TYR A 717 7.57 8.72 -2.05
N LYS A 718 8.39 9.30 -2.91
CA LYS A 718 9.57 10.09 -2.49
C LYS A 718 9.20 11.45 -1.92
N TRP A 719 8.13 12.05 -2.43
CA TRP A 719 7.59 13.30 -1.89
C TRP A 719 7.09 13.10 -0.46
N ALA A 720 6.27 12.09 -0.24
CA ALA A 720 5.73 11.78 1.07
C ALA A 720 6.76 11.22 2.05
N GLU A 721 7.82 10.53 1.59
CA GLU A 721 8.95 10.17 2.46
C GLU A 721 9.62 11.39 3.10
N VAL A 722 9.72 12.50 2.37
CA VAL A 722 10.22 13.77 2.94
C VAL A 722 9.29 14.25 4.04
N LEU A 723 7.98 14.26 3.78
CA LEU A 723 6.98 14.66 4.76
C LEU A 723 7.00 13.74 5.99
N SER A 724 7.03 12.44 5.77
CA SER A 724 6.99 11.41 6.81
C SER A 724 8.23 11.45 7.71
N ALA A 725 9.42 11.50 7.12
CA ALA A 725 10.66 11.56 7.87
C ALA A 725 10.75 12.85 8.70
N ASP A 726 10.34 13.99 8.13
CA ASP A 726 10.33 15.26 8.84
C ASP A 726 9.23 15.32 9.91
N ALA A 727 8.09 14.69 9.69
CA ALA A 727 7.07 14.53 10.72
C ALA A 727 7.57 13.64 11.88
N PHE A 728 8.26 12.53 11.57
CA PHE A 728 8.84 11.67 12.60
C PHE A 728 9.94 12.39 13.39
N SER A 729 10.71 13.28 12.75
CA SER A 729 11.72 14.08 13.45
C SER A 729 11.14 14.99 14.55
N ALA A 730 9.82 15.28 14.54
CA ALA A 730 9.19 15.97 15.67
C ALA A 730 9.20 15.14 16.96
N PHE A 731 9.09 13.83 16.83
CA PHE A 731 9.18 12.90 17.97
C PHE A 731 10.63 12.72 18.42
N GLU A 732 11.58 12.71 17.48
CA GLU A 732 13.01 12.73 17.81
C GLU A 732 13.40 14.01 18.57
N ASP A 733 12.91 15.18 18.13
CA ASP A 733 13.12 16.48 18.79
C ASP A 733 12.48 16.53 20.18
N ALA A 734 11.32 15.87 20.36
CA ALA A 734 10.64 15.77 21.65
C ALA A 734 11.33 14.81 22.63
N GLY A 735 12.11 13.85 22.09
CA GLY A 735 12.78 12.79 22.83
C GLY A 735 11.98 11.49 22.82
N LEU A 736 12.44 10.51 22.04
CA LEU A 736 11.76 9.22 21.86
C LEU A 736 11.68 8.38 23.16
N ASP A 737 12.57 8.62 24.11
CA ASP A 737 12.59 7.95 25.42
C ASP A 737 11.63 8.59 26.44
N ASP A 738 11.05 9.76 26.16
CA ASP A 738 10.06 10.42 26.99
C ASP A 738 8.64 10.05 26.51
N GLU A 739 8.07 9.00 27.10
CA GLU A 739 6.74 8.47 26.75
C GLU A 739 5.66 9.57 26.74
N LYS A 740 5.74 10.52 27.69
CA LYS A 740 4.76 11.61 27.77
C LYS A 740 4.93 12.60 26.61
N ALA A 741 6.14 12.96 26.24
CA ALA A 741 6.43 13.84 25.11
C ALA A 741 6.02 13.16 23.79
N VAL A 742 6.27 11.85 23.66
CA VAL A 742 5.83 11.03 22.53
C VAL A 742 4.30 11.00 22.44
N GLU A 743 3.59 10.77 23.56
CA GLU A 743 2.12 10.79 23.61
C GLU A 743 1.54 12.17 23.22
N GLU A 744 2.11 13.27 23.75
CA GLU A 744 1.67 14.62 23.42
C GLU A 744 1.88 14.94 21.94
N THR A 745 3.02 14.55 21.37
CA THR A 745 3.33 14.72 19.94
C THR A 745 2.43 13.84 19.08
N GLY A 746 2.15 12.61 19.51
CA GLY A 746 1.21 11.70 18.86
C GLY A 746 -0.22 12.24 18.82
N LYS A 747 -0.70 12.82 19.90
CA LYS A 747 -1.99 13.52 19.95
C LYS A 747 -2.03 14.69 18.99
N LYS A 748 -0.96 15.47 18.91
CA LYS A 748 -0.86 16.57 17.96
C LYS A 748 -0.89 16.08 16.52
N PHE A 749 -0.18 14.99 16.19
CA PHE A 749 -0.22 14.36 14.88
C PHE A 749 -1.64 13.86 14.56
N ARG A 750 -2.31 13.23 15.52
CA ARG A 750 -3.71 12.80 15.38
C ARG A 750 -4.65 13.97 15.08
N GLU A 751 -4.57 15.06 15.85
CA GLU A 751 -5.50 16.20 15.73
C GLU A 751 -5.26 17.04 14.47
N THR A 752 -4.09 16.97 13.89
CA THR A 752 -3.72 17.68 12.65
C THR A 752 -3.74 16.71 11.46
N VAL A 753 -2.72 15.88 11.30
CA VAL A 753 -2.52 15.06 10.10
C VAL A 753 -3.65 14.06 9.88
N LEU A 754 -4.09 13.33 10.93
CA LEU A 754 -5.09 12.28 10.77
C LEU A 754 -6.53 12.82 10.82
N ALA A 755 -6.81 13.81 11.68
CA ALA A 755 -8.17 14.27 11.91
C ALA A 755 -8.71 15.17 10.81
N LEU A 756 -7.85 15.93 10.14
CA LEU A 756 -8.27 16.94 9.17
C LEU A 756 -8.57 16.35 7.78
N GLY A 757 -8.03 15.14 7.47
CA GLY A 757 -8.29 14.50 6.19
C GLY A 757 -8.02 15.42 5.00
N GLY A 758 -8.87 15.37 3.99
CA GLY A 758 -8.86 16.30 2.86
C GLY A 758 -9.49 17.65 3.14
N GLY A 759 -9.95 17.90 4.38
CA GLY A 759 -10.60 19.17 4.75
C GLY A 759 -9.65 20.38 4.82
N LYS A 760 -8.33 20.15 4.78
CA LYS A 760 -7.30 21.20 4.77
C LYS A 760 -6.16 20.79 3.84
N ALA A 761 -5.48 21.78 3.22
CA ALA A 761 -4.36 21.48 2.31
C ALA A 761 -3.20 20.80 3.06
N PRO A 762 -2.58 19.74 2.52
CA PRO A 762 -1.55 18.99 3.22
C PRO A 762 -0.34 19.80 3.67
N LEU A 763 0.07 20.80 2.91
CA LEU A 763 1.15 21.71 3.32
C LEU A 763 0.77 22.51 4.57
N GLU A 764 -0.46 23.03 4.61
CA GLU A 764 -0.97 23.75 5.78
C GLU A 764 -1.10 22.83 6.99
N VAL A 765 -1.60 21.60 6.80
CA VAL A 765 -1.66 20.56 7.82
C VAL A 765 -0.28 20.26 8.37
N PHE A 766 0.71 20.12 7.49
CA PHE A 766 2.09 19.87 7.88
C PHE A 766 2.68 21.03 8.68
N VAL A 767 2.47 22.27 8.22
CA VAL A 767 2.94 23.47 8.95
C VAL A 767 2.24 23.59 10.31
N GLU A 768 0.96 23.26 10.43
CA GLU A 768 0.23 23.23 11.70
C GLU A 768 0.83 22.20 12.67
N PHE A 769 1.17 21.01 12.14
CA PHE A 769 1.83 19.99 12.94
C PHE A 769 3.28 20.36 13.29
N ARG A 770 4.09 20.76 12.30
CA ARG A 770 5.56 20.88 12.46
C ARG A 770 6.03 22.29 12.81
N GLY A 771 5.20 23.31 12.54
CA GLY A 771 5.51 24.74 12.74
C GLY A 771 6.37 25.35 11.62
N ARG A 772 6.70 24.61 10.58
CA ARG A 772 7.47 25.01 9.41
C ARG A 772 7.15 24.17 8.19
N GLU A 773 7.62 24.58 7.03
CA GLU A 773 7.58 23.76 5.81
C GLU A 773 8.48 22.51 5.91
N PRO A 774 8.16 21.45 5.14
CA PRO A 774 8.94 20.21 5.16
C PRO A 774 10.36 20.39 4.60
N SER A 775 11.30 19.61 5.15
CA SER A 775 12.70 19.55 4.70
C SER A 775 13.12 18.09 4.42
N PRO A 776 13.89 17.82 3.35
CA PRO A 776 14.40 16.48 3.07
C PRO A 776 15.56 16.04 3.99
N GLU A 777 16.03 16.88 4.88
CA GLU A 777 17.19 16.61 5.74
C GLU A 777 16.98 15.41 6.66
N ALA A 778 15.77 15.29 7.26
CA ALA A 778 15.44 14.16 8.12
C ALA A 778 15.50 12.84 7.32
N LEU A 779 14.92 12.81 6.10
CA LEU A 779 14.99 11.64 5.22
C LEU A 779 16.43 11.26 4.88
N LEU A 780 17.25 12.22 4.48
CA LEU A 780 18.66 11.97 4.14
C LEU A 780 19.45 11.46 5.35
N ARG A 781 19.15 11.98 6.55
CA ARG A 781 19.76 11.52 7.81
C ARG A 781 19.32 10.09 8.14
N HIS A 782 18.04 9.77 8.07
CA HIS A 782 17.51 8.44 8.35
C HIS A 782 18.09 7.37 7.42
N ASN A 783 18.38 7.75 6.18
CA ASN A 783 18.98 6.86 5.19
C ASN A 783 20.52 6.86 5.20
N GLY A 784 21.16 7.62 6.09
CA GLY A 784 22.61 7.73 6.12
C GLY A 784 23.22 8.40 4.87
N LEU A 785 22.44 9.22 4.17
CA LEU A 785 22.81 9.87 2.90
C LEU A 785 23.21 11.35 3.05
N LEU A 786 23.22 11.88 4.28
CA LEU A 786 23.80 13.21 4.53
C LEU A 786 25.32 13.13 4.42
N SER A 787 25.93 13.98 3.59
CA SER A 787 27.36 14.17 3.60
C SER A 787 27.80 14.76 4.96
N VAL A 788 28.86 14.21 5.54
CA VAL A 788 29.43 14.62 6.86
C VAL A 788 29.85 16.11 6.89
N THR A 789 29.78 16.82 5.76
CA THR A 789 30.20 18.22 5.63
C THR A 789 29.11 19.25 5.90
N ALA A 790 27.88 18.83 6.21
CA ALA A 790 26.75 19.75 6.41
C ALA A 790 26.42 20.06 7.89
N SER A 791 27.22 19.56 8.85
CA SER A 791 27.07 19.86 10.28
C SER A 791 28.26 20.61 10.81
N ALA A 792 28.40 21.89 10.44
CA ALA A 792 29.29 22.84 11.10
C ALA A 792 28.61 24.19 11.22
#